data_94cd3eec45f9a99591f4b401cf3a0879
#
_entry.id   94cd3eec45f9a99591f4b401cf3a0879
#
_cell.length_a   1.000
_cell.length_b   1.000
_cell.length_c   1.000
_cell.angle_alpha   90.00
_cell.angle_beta   90.00
_cell.angle_gamma   90.00
#
_symmetry.space_group_name_H-M   'P 1'
#
loop_
_entity.id
_entity.type
_entity.pdbx_description
1 polymer ?
#
loop_
_entity_poly.entity_id
_entity_poly.type
_entity_poly.pdbx_seq_one_letter_code
_entity_poly.pdbx_strand_id
1 'polypeptide(L)'
;MYAPRLSLLALALGAALPALAQEAPKDRSQLDTVVITAERRAENIQDVPNAVSKISGEKLDVLASGGQDLRFLSGRVPSLNIESSFGRAFPRFYLRGYGNTDFRLNASQPVSVIVDDVVQENPILKGFPIFDTAAVEVVAGPQGTLFGRNTPAGVVKFDSVKPSHKQDGYASVTVGNYGTVNLEGAANLPLSGDWAARISAQSQRRSDWVDNTAPGAVTPKTEGYRDTAVRAQVLFEPHKEFSALANLHVRDLDGSPRLFRANAIKRGTNDLADGFEADKVAFNGVNEQTLKQYGGSLRLKWSLPGINIYSISGGEHVKPLSRGDIDGGVPGQAGVPFQSETGSGMNGHRQLTQEVRLESNTAGPLSWQAGVYLFDEKYTIDNITYDTTTHVANDHIYTEQTNKAGAVFGSINYAVSPELKLRAGLRYTKDKKDLSTTHAGSGLFNTSTGTTASTDDGKWSGDLSATWKLDNSTNLYARYANGFRASSMQNASAFAGQSQAGPESVNSYEVGFKSELLKRTLRLSGSLFSYTVKDLQLTAVGGSSNATRLINAEKATGSGAELNLEALITPDLLVTFGGSLNNTKIKSPMLGVPPGGSLKVNGQFPTVKDVLLNGNALIDGNPLPNAPKYTVNLTARYSIPLPSGDEVYVYTDWAYRSKVNFFLYEATEFTGKALTEGGLRAGYVWGNGKYEAAGFVRNITNQIRVTGAIDFNNLTGFINDPRTYGVQFKAMF
;
A
#
# COMPACT_ATOMS: atom_id res chain seq x y z
N MET A 1 -15.80 25.64 -24.11
CA MET A 1 -16.30 24.58 -25.02
C MET A 1 -15.14 23.67 -25.39
N TYR A 2 -14.98 22.58 -24.66
CA TYR A 2 -14.03 21.52 -25.03
C TYR A 2 -14.84 20.27 -25.37
N ALA A 3 -14.79 19.85 -26.62
CA ALA A 3 -15.41 18.63 -27.10
C ALA A 3 -14.61 17.39 -26.64
N PRO A 4 -15.25 16.27 -26.29
CA PRO A 4 -14.56 15.10 -25.80
C PRO A 4 -13.94 14.28 -26.92
N ARG A 5 -12.61 14.11 -26.90
CA ARG A 5 -11.90 13.15 -27.77
C ARG A 5 -11.90 11.72 -27.20
N LEU A 6 -13.05 11.19 -26.87
CA LEU A 6 -13.20 9.84 -26.28
C LEU A 6 -13.75 8.80 -27.27
N SER A 7 -13.95 9.15 -28.54
CA SER A 7 -14.71 8.30 -29.47
C SER A 7 -13.91 7.22 -30.21
N LEU A 8 -12.60 7.13 -30.06
CA LEU A 8 -11.78 6.19 -30.86
C LEU A 8 -11.34 4.91 -30.14
N LEU A 9 -11.37 4.86 -28.79
CA LEU A 9 -11.01 3.64 -28.05
C LEU A 9 -12.20 2.66 -27.92
N ALA A 10 -13.42 3.15 -27.94
CA ALA A 10 -14.63 2.32 -27.81
C ALA A 10 -14.98 1.53 -29.09
N LEU A 11 -14.51 1.95 -30.26
CA LEU A 11 -14.81 1.29 -31.54
C LEU A 11 -13.82 0.16 -31.90
N ALA A 12 -12.65 0.08 -31.28
CA ALA A 12 -11.66 -0.96 -31.57
C ALA A 12 -11.93 -2.30 -30.85
N LEU A 13 -12.76 -2.32 -29.83
CA LEU A 13 -13.09 -3.53 -29.04
C LEU A 13 -14.27 -4.34 -29.61
N GLY A 14 -14.98 -3.84 -30.61
CA GLY A 14 -16.20 -4.47 -31.13
C GLY A 14 -16.03 -5.45 -32.31
N ALA A 15 -14.83 -5.65 -32.86
CA ALA A 15 -14.66 -6.27 -34.17
C ALA A 15 -14.00 -7.66 -34.24
N ALA A 16 -13.77 -8.37 -33.12
CA ALA A 16 -13.12 -9.68 -33.16
C ALA A 16 -13.79 -10.70 -32.23
N LEU A 17 -14.81 -11.38 -32.74
CA LEU A 17 -15.36 -12.58 -32.08
C LEU A 17 -15.12 -13.83 -32.94
N PRO A 18 -14.08 -14.64 -32.63
CA PRO A 18 -14.04 -16.05 -33.05
C PRO A 18 -14.46 -16.98 -31.90
N ALA A 19 -15.00 -18.14 -32.28
CA ALA A 19 -15.45 -19.19 -31.38
C ALA A 19 -14.31 -19.77 -30.55
N LEU A 20 -14.49 -19.87 -29.24
CA LEU A 20 -13.49 -20.31 -28.27
C LEU A 20 -13.79 -21.70 -27.73
N ALA A 21 -12.73 -22.44 -27.46
CA ALA A 21 -12.74 -23.75 -26.83
C ALA A 21 -13.21 -23.65 -25.37
N GLN A 22 -14.06 -24.57 -24.97
CA GLN A 22 -14.66 -24.72 -23.67
C GLN A 22 -13.58 -25.14 -22.64
N GLU A 23 -13.33 -24.33 -21.61
CA GLU A 23 -12.59 -24.81 -20.44
C GLU A 23 -13.41 -25.87 -19.70
N ALA A 24 -12.73 -26.90 -19.22
CA ALA A 24 -13.37 -27.95 -18.40
C ALA A 24 -13.98 -27.34 -17.14
N PRO A 25 -15.14 -27.83 -16.65
CA PRO A 25 -15.73 -27.36 -15.40
C PRO A 25 -14.73 -27.42 -14.25
N LYS A 26 -14.56 -26.32 -13.54
CA LYS A 26 -13.68 -26.24 -12.39
C LYS A 26 -14.14 -27.24 -11.31
N ASP A 27 -13.24 -28.12 -10.86
CA ASP A 27 -13.56 -29.06 -9.77
C ASP A 27 -13.83 -28.26 -8.49
N ARG A 28 -15.10 -28.19 -8.09
CA ARG A 28 -15.55 -27.50 -6.88
C ARG A 28 -15.45 -28.35 -5.61
N SER A 29 -14.83 -29.53 -5.68
CA SER A 29 -14.71 -30.44 -4.54
C SER A 29 -13.49 -30.16 -3.65
N GLN A 30 -12.53 -29.36 -4.13
CA GLN A 30 -11.27 -29.07 -3.44
C GLN A 30 -10.83 -27.62 -3.65
N LEU A 31 -10.03 -27.11 -2.71
CA LEU A 31 -9.35 -25.84 -2.85
C LEU A 31 -8.21 -25.91 -3.87
N ASP A 32 -8.07 -24.91 -4.70
CA ASP A 32 -6.96 -24.79 -5.64
C ASP A 32 -5.61 -24.73 -4.91
N THR A 33 -4.56 -25.25 -5.54
CA THR A 33 -3.18 -25.08 -5.04
C THR A 33 -2.79 -23.59 -5.16
N VAL A 34 -2.29 -23.00 -4.07
CA VAL A 34 -1.83 -21.62 -4.07
C VAL A 34 -0.33 -21.57 -4.32
N VAL A 35 0.05 -21.06 -5.49
CA VAL A 35 1.44 -20.76 -5.83
C VAL A 35 1.71 -19.30 -5.53
N ILE A 36 2.84 -19.01 -4.89
CA ILE A 36 3.32 -17.66 -4.56
C ILE A 36 4.71 -17.44 -5.13
N THR A 37 5.12 -16.19 -5.22
CA THR A 37 6.44 -15.77 -5.69
C THR A 37 7.20 -14.94 -4.64
N ALA A 38 6.78 -15.07 -3.39
CA ALA A 38 7.31 -14.36 -2.22
C ALA A 38 8.82 -14.56 -2.00
N GLU A 39 9.41 -15.64 -2.51
CA GLU A 39 10.84 -15.93 -2.44
C GLU A 39 11.56 -15.77 -3.80
N ARG A 40 11.00 -14.95 -4.69
CA ARG A 40 11.49 -14.74 -6.06
C ARG A 40 11.43 -15.99 -6.95
N ARG A 41 10.80 -17.07 -6.47
CA ARG A 41 10.53 -18.32 -7.17
C ARG A 41 9.06 -18.66 -7.04
N ALA A 42 8.53 -19.39 -8.04
CA ALA A 42 7.17 -19.93 -7.95
C ALA A 42 7.21 -21.18 -7.05
N GLU A 43 6.59 -21.09 -5.88
CA GLU A 43 6.56 -22.16 -4.87
C GLU A 43 5.15 -22.32 -4.31
N ASN A 44 4.83 -23.53 -3.84
CA ASN A 44 3.58 -23.75 -3.11
C ASN A 44 3.62 -22.96 -1.79
N ILE A 45 2.57 -22.23 -1.48
CA ILE A 45 2.45 -21.46 -0.21
C ILE A 45 2.70 -22.33 1.02
N GLN A 46 2.41 -23.65 0.94
CA GLN A 46 2.63 -24.60 2.03
C GLN A 46 4.12 -24.83 2.35
N ASP A 47 5.00 -24.66 1.35
CA ASP A 47 6.42 -24.98 1.49
C ASP A 47 7.28 -23.78 1.93
N VAL A 48 6.71 -22.57 1.93
CA VAL A 48 7.45 -21.31 2.22
C VAL A 48 7.43 -21.01 3.72
N PRO A 49 8.61 -20.86 4.39
CA PRO A 49 8.72 -20.66 5.84
C PRO A 49 8.48 -19.19 6.25
N ASN A 50 7.38 -18.62 5.79
CA ASN A 50 6.97 -17.25 6.05
C ASN A 50 5.46 -17.14 6.22
N ALA A 51 5.01 -16.17 7.01
CA ALA A 51 3.61 -15.73 6.98
C ALA A 51 3.37 -14.95 5.68
N VAL A 52 2.66 -15.58 4.74
CA VAL A 52 2.31 -15.02 3.43
C VAL A 52 0.81 -15.08 3.25
N SER A 53 0.22 -13.97 2.81
CA SER A 53 -1.17 -13.91 2.37
C SER A 53 -1.23 -13.57 0.89
N LYS A 54 -2.11 -14.24 0.13
CA LYS A 54 -2.35 -13.99 -1.29
C LYS A 54 -3.81 -13.61 -1.51
N ILE A 55 -4.04 -12.55 -2.27
CA ILE A 55 -5.35 -12.15 -2.77
C ILE A 55 -5.29 -12.16 -4.29
N SER A 56 -6.20 -12.87 -4.94
CA SER A 56 -6.25 -13.00 -6.41
C SER A 56 -7.67 -13.29 -6.88
N GLY A 57 -7.89 -13.19 -8.20
CA GLY A 57 -9.15 -13.55 -8.86
C GLY A 57 -10.35 -12.78 -8.31
N GLU A 58 -11.49 -13.46 -8.19
CA GLU A 58 -12.77 -12.88 -7.76
C GLU A 58 -12.67 -12.11 -6.44
N LYS A 59 -11.89 -12.59 -5.46
CA LYS A 59 -11.70 -11.89 -4.18
C LYS A 59 -11.14 -10.49 -4.39
N LEU A 60 -10.18 -10.32 -5.29
CA LEU A 60 -9.59 -9.02 -5.62
C LEU A 60 -10.60 -8.13 -6.34
N ASP A 61 -11.32 -8.67 -7.33
CA ASP A 61 -12.35 -7.96 -8.10
C ASP A 61 -13.47 -7.44 -7.19
N VAL A 62 -13.95 -8.27 -6.26
CA VAL A 62 -15.01 -7.88 -5.31
C VAL A 62 -14.52 -6.75 -4.39
N LEU A 63 -13.33 -6.87 -3.83
CA LEU A 63 -12.78 -5.88 -2.91
C LEU A 63 -12.56 -4.53 -3.60
N ALA A 64 -12.15 -4.53 -4.87
CA ALA A 64 -11.90 -3.33 -5.68
C ALA A 64 -13.16 -2.72 -6.31
N SER A 65 -14.33 -3.38 -6.24
CA SER A 65 -15.55 -3.05 -7.00
C SER A 65 -16.05 -1.61 -6.83
N GLY A 66 -15.80 -0.97 -5.70
CA GLY A 66 -16.19 0.42 -5.42
C GLY A 66 -15.31 1.50 -6.07
N GLY A 67 -14.28 1.14 -6.84
CA GLY A 67 -13.30 2.10 -7.38
C GLY A 67 -12.39 2.71 -6.31
N GLN A 68 -12.22 2.01 -5.18
CA GLN A 68 -11.33 2.43 -4.12
C GLN A 68 -9.86 2.24 -4.54
N ASP A 69 -8.96 3.03 -3.94
CA ASP A 69 -7.51 2.84 -4.09
C ASP A 69 -6.99 1.68 -3.22
N LEU A 70 -5.67 1.50 -3.17
CA LEU A 70 -5.00 0.43 -2.42
C LEU A 70 -5.44 0.28 -0.95
N ARG A 71 -6.03 1.32 -0.36
CA ARG A 71 -6.50 1.27 1.04
C ARG A 71 -7.60 0.25 1.28
N PHE A 72 -8.27 -0.24 0.22
CA PHE A 72 -9.24 -1.32 0.37
C PHE A 72 -8.63 -2.62 0.92
N LEU A 73 -7.30 -2.82 0.79
CA LEU A 73 -6.59 -3.97 1.35
C LEU A 73 -6.43 -3.89 2.88
N SER A 74 -6.59 -2.70 3.46
CA SER A 74 -6.43 -2.46 4.90
C SER A 74 -7.39 -3.33 5.71
N GLY A 75 -6.85 -4.12 6.66
CA GLY A 75 -7.62 -5.04 7.48
C GLY A 75 -8.14 -6.30 6.77
N ARG A 76 -7.99 -6.43 5.44
CA ARG A 76 -8.40 -7.60 4.65
C ARG A 76 -7.29 -8.64 4.48
N VAL A 77 -6.12 -8.31 4.97
CA VAL A 77 -4.99 -9.22 5.20
C VAL A 77 -4.62 -9.09 6.67
N PRO A 78 -4.34 -10.20 7.39
CA PRO A 78 -3.88 -10.14 8.77
C PRO A 78 -2.70 -9.18 8.92
N SER A 79 -2.71 -8.39 9.98
CA SER A 79 -1.66 -7.42 10.33
C SER A 79 -1.38 -6.31 9.31
N LEU A 80 -2.08 -6.23 8.18
CA LEU A 80 -1.91 -5.16 7.20
C LEU A 80 -2.85 -4.00 7.51
N ASN A 81 -2.29 -2.81 7.71
CA ASN A 81 -3.03 -1.56 7.77
C ASN A 81 -2.45 -0.60 6.71
N ILE A 82 -3.32 0.11 5.99
CA ILE A 82 -2.92 1.08 4.97
C ILE A 82 -3.72 2.36 5.19
N GLU A 83 -3.04 3.49 5.23
CA GLU A 83 -3.66 4.81 5.31
C GLU A 83 -2.98 5.77 4.33
N SER A 84 -3.47 6.97 4.17
CA SER A 84 -2.89 7.97 3.27
C SER A 84 -3.14 9.38 3.80
N SER A 85 -2.16 10.27 3.61
CA SER A 85 -2.33 11.72 3.87
C SER A 85 -2.59 12.53 2.61
N PHE A 86 -2.39 11.96 1.42
CA PHE A 86 -2.55 12.66 0.14
C PHE A 86 -3.58 11.92 -0.75
N GLY A 87 -4.74 11.59 -0.19
CA GLY A 87 -5.80 10.92 -0.94
C GLY A 87 -5.31 9.62 -1.60
N ARG A 88 -5.47 9.51 -2.92
CA ARG A 88 -5.12 8.32 -3.72
C ARG A 88 -3.62 8.20 -4.06
N ALA A 89 -2.80 9.19 -3.74
CA ALA A 89 -1.44 9.30 -4.29
C ALA A 89 -0.33 8.83 -3.34
N PHE A 90 -0.57 8.71 -2.04
CA PHE A 90 0.50 8.47 -1.06
C PHE A 90 0.07 7.44 -0.01
N PRO A 91 -0.03 6.15 -0.36
CA PRO A 91 -0.33 5.11 0.62
C PRO A 91 0.84 4.87 1.56
N ARG A 92 0.53 4.68 2.84
CA ARG A 92 1.48 4.27 3.88
C ARG A 92 1.07 2.90 4.40
N PHE A 93 2.02 1.97 4.36
CA PHE A 93 1.80 0.57 4.72
C PHE A 93 2.37 0.28 6.10
N TYR A 94 1.61 -0.46 6.88
CA TYR A 94 1.98 -0.96 8.21
C TYR A 94 1.78 -2.46 8.23
N LEU A 95 2.81 -3.22 8.57
CA LEU A 95 2.73 -4.66 8.78
C LEU A 95 3.12 -4.99 10.21
N ARG A 96 2.31 -5.78 10.90
CA ARG A 96 2.50 -6.11 12.32
C ARG A 96 2.67 -4.86 13.20
N GLY A 97 1.99 -3.78 12.83
CA GLY A 97 2.08 -2.48 13.48
C GLY A 97 3.37 -1.68 13.20
N TYR A 98 4.31 -2.24 12.42
CA TYR A 98 5.52 -1.54 12.04
C TYR A 98 5.32 -0.83 10.70
N GLY A 99 5.36 0.48 10.73
CA GLY A 99 5.13 1.38 9.61
C GLY A 99 5.80 2.73 9.81
N ASN A 100 5.44 3.73 9.02
CA ASN A 100 5.97 5.09 9.13
C ASN A 100 4.85 6.11 8.92
N THR A 101 4.73 7.06 9.85
CA THR A 101 3.76 8.17 9.80
C THR A 101 4.27 9.39 9.02
N ASP A 102 5.50 9.37 8.53
CA ASP A 102 6.06 10.47 7.74
C ASP A 102 5.26 10.65 6.44
N PHE A 103 4.85 11.89 6.19
CA PHE A 103 4.05 12.28 5.02
C PHE A 103 4.84 13.12 4.01
N ARG A 104 6.15 13.27 4.19
CA ARG A 104 7.01 13.98 3.23
C ARG A 104 7.19 13.16 1.96
N LEU A 105 7.29 13.82 0.80
CA LEU A 105 7.43 13.15 -0.50
C LEU A 105 8.74 12.34 -0.63
N ASN A 106 9.72 12.56 0.26
CA ASN A 106 10.95 11.78 0.36
C ASN A 106 10.97 10.79 1.53
N ALA A 107 9.83 10.51 2.14
CA ALA A 107 9.73 9.61 3.28
C ALA A 107 10.14 8.18 2.92
N SER A 108 11.06 7.59 3.69
CA SER A 108 11.39 6.17 3.60
C SER A 108 10.39 5.34 4.40
N GLN A 109 9.89 4.25 3.82
CA GLN A 109 8.91 3.38 4.47
C GLN A 109 9.51 2.00 4.77
N PRO A 110 9.18 1.36 5.93
CA PRO A 110 9.71 0.05 6.31
C PRO A 110 9.00 -1.12 5.60
N VAL A 111 7.94 -0.87 4.86
CA VAL A 111 7.26 -1.82 3.97
C VAL A 111 7.58 -1.44 2.53
N SER A 112 8.20 -2.36 1.80
CA SER A 112 8.46 -2.15 0.38
C SER A 112 7.28 -2.61 -0.47
N VAL A 113 7.04 -1.91 -1.59
CA VAL A 113 6.09 -2.31 -2.62
C VAL A 113 6.86 -2.72 -3.86
N ILE A 114 6.51 -3.88 -4.40
CA ILE A 114 7.12 -4.46 -5.60
C ILE A 114 6.03 -4.61 -6.65
N VAL A 115 6.25 -4.09 -7.84
CA VAL A 115 5.35 -4.27 -8.99
C VAL A 115 6.12 -4.96 -10.10
N ASP A 116 5.68 -6.14 -10.51
CA ASP A 116 6.32 -6.93 -11.58
C ASP A 116 7.85 -7.02 -11.44
N ASP A 117 8.32 -7.42 -10.25
CA ASP A 117 9.72 -7.53 -9.84
C ASP A 117 10.48 -6.19 -9.64
N VAL A 118 9.88 -5.03 -9.92
CA VAL A 118 10.50 -3.70 -9.75
C VAL A 118 10.07 -3.07 -8.43
N VAL A 119 11.04 -2.64 -7.62
CA VAL A 119 10.76 -1.93 -6.36
C VAL A 119 10.20 -0.54 -6.65
N GLN A 120 9.14 -0.18 -5.94
CA GLN A 120 8.56 1.15 -5.93
C GLN A 120 9.06 1.87 -4.68
N GLU A 121 10.17 2.62 -4.80
CA GLU A 121 10.83 3.21 -3.62
C GLU A 121 10.10 4.45 -3.13
N ASN A 122 9.87 5.42 -4.02
CA ASN A 122 9.19 6.65 -3.64
C ASN A 122 7.75 6.34 -3.18
N PRO A 123 7.28 6.95 -2.07
CA PRO A 123 5.92 6.70 -1.56
C PRO A 123 4.80 6.92 -2.59
N ILE A 124 4.99 7.88 -3.49
CA ILE A 124 4.00 8.18 -4.54
C ILE A 124 3.90 7.05 -5.56
N LEU A 125 5.01 6.41 -5.92
CA LEU A 125 5.01 5.27 -6.84
C LEU A 125 4.22 4.09 -6.29
N LYS A 126 4.19 3.93 -4.95
CA LYS A 126 3.46 2.84 -4.26
C LYS A 126 1.95 2.90 -4.43
N GLY A 127 1.41 4.03 -4.89
CA GLY A 127 -0.01 4.25 -5.10
C GLY A 127 -0.54 3.86 -6.49
N PHE A 128 0.23 3.17 -7.33
CA PHE A 128 -0.22 2.76 -8.66
C PHE A 128 -1.50 1.91 -8.58
N PRO A 129 -2.53 2.15 -9.42
CA PRO A 129 -3.81 1.47 -9.30
C PRO A 129 -3.72 -0.03 -9.60
N ILE A 130 -4.61 -0.79 -8.95
CA ILE A 130 -4.74 -2.24 -9.15
C ILE A 130 -5.76 -2.48 -10.24
N PHE A 131 -5.34 -2.99 -11.38
CA PHE A 131 -6.18 -3.47 -12.48
C PHE A 131 -5.45 -4.55 -13.27
N ASP A 132 -6.17 -5.49 -13.84
CA ASP A 132 -5.60 -6.63 -14.57
C ASP A 132 -4.44 -7.27 -13.78
N THR A 133 -4.71 -7.57 -12.52
CA THR A 133 -3.72 -8.05 -11.54
C THR A 133 -3.93 -9.53 -11.28
N ALA A 134 -2.86 -10.32 -11.47
CA ALA A 134 -2.88 -11.77 -11.23
C ALA A 134 -2.94 -12.09 -9.73
N ALA A 135 -2.19 -11.32 -8.92
CA ALA A 135 -2.14 -11.52 -7.48
C ALA A 135 -1.57 -10.31 -6.73
N VAL A 136 -2.02 -10.15 -5.50
CA VAL A 136 -1.37 -9.36 -4.46
C VAL A 136 -0.85 -10.31 -3.40
N GLU A 137 0.46 -10.29 -3.14
CA GLU A 137 1.11 -11.09 -2.11
C GLU A 137 1.62 -10.18 -0.99
N VAL A 138 1.28 -10.49 0.25
CA VAL A 138 1.75 -9.76 1.43
C VAL A 138 2.63 -10.68 2.25
N VAL A 139 3.90 -10.32 2.40
CA VAL A 139 4.91 -11.08 3.14
C VAL A 139 5.30 -10.32 4.39
N ALA A 140 4.89 -10.81 5.53
CA ALA A 140 5.14 -10.16 6.81
C ALA A 140 6.54 -10.50 7.37
N GLY A 141 7.08 -9.56 8.17
CA GLY A 141 8.42 -9.67 8.76
C GLY A 141 9.57 -9.32 7.80
N PRO A 142 10.82 -9.27 8.29
CA PRO A 142 11.96 -8.79 7.51
C PRO A 142 12.22 -9.61 6.25
N GLN A 143 12.37 -8.92 5.11
CA GLN A 143 12.65 -9.50 3.79
C GLN A 143 13.96 -8.99 3.19
N GLY A 144 14.91 -8.60 4.06
CA GLY A 144 16.15 -7.94 3.68
C GLY A 144 17.03 -8.73 2.72
N THR A 145 17.04 -10.07 2.80
CA THR A 145 17.88 -10.92 1.95
C THR A 145 17.56 -10.78 0.48
N LEU A 146 16.31 -11.00 0.09
CA LEU A 146 15.92 -11.04 -1.33
C LEU A 146 15.42 -9.70 -1.87
N PHE A 147 14.81 -8.87 -1.02
CA PHE A 147 14.21 -7.60 -1.44
C PHE A 147 15.01 -6.38 -1.00
N GLY A 148 15.95 -6.56 -0.08
CA GLY A 148 16.95 -5.55 0.28
C GLY A 148 16.51 -4.57 1.33
N ARG A 149 17.03 -3.33 1.21
CA ARG A 149 16.77 -2.24 2.13
C ARG A 149 15.29 -1.85 2.15
N ASN A 150 14.88 -1.20 3.23
CA ASN A 150 13.52 -0.67 3.40
C ASN A 150 12.42 -1.75 3.37
N THR A 151 12.80 -2.98 3.78
CA THR A 151 11.89 -4.12 3.94
C THR A 151 11.89 -4.71 5.36
N PRO A 152 12.22 -3.94 6.43
CA PRO A 152 12.29 -4.52 7.77
C PRO A 152 10.93 -4.93 8.33
N ALA A 153 9.81 -4.36 7.85
CA ALA A 153 8.45 -4.76 8.24
C ALA A 153 7.87 -5.82 7.30
N GLY A 154 8.29 -5.84 6.04
CA GLY A 154 7.80 -6.78 5.04
C GLY A 154 7.69 -6.20 3.63
N VAL A 155 6.99 -6.95 2.76
CA VAL A 155 6.80 -6.62 1.35
C VAL A 155 5.33 -6.79 0.97
N VAL A 156 4.81 -5.87 0.15
CA VAL A 156 3.57 -6.03 -0.61
C VAL A 156 3.92 -6.11 -2.08
N LYS A 157 3.60 -7.25 -2.71
CA LYS A 157 3.95 -7.52 -4.10
C LYS A 157 2.70 -7.56 -4.95
N PHE A 158 2.73 -6.88 -6.08
CA PHE A 158 1.68 -6.85 -7.10
C PHE A 158 2.23 -7.49 -8.37
N ASP A 159 1.59 -8.53 -8.83
CA ASP A 159 1.90 -9.18 -10.10
C ASP A 159 0.77 -8.94 -11.10
N SER A 160 1.07 -8.32 -12.22
CA SER A 160 0.12 -8.17 -13.33
C SER A 160 -0.11 -9.49 -14.07
N VAL A 161 -1.27 -9.62 -14.73
CA VAL A 161 -1.49 -10.71 -15.67
C VAL A 161 -0.52 -10.56 -16.84
N LYS A 162 0.24 -11.61 -17.13
CA LYS A 162 1.26 -11.61 -18.19
C LYS A 162 0.65 -11.98 -19.55
N PRO A 163 1.26 -11.51 -20.66
CA PRO A 163 0.90 -11.99 -21.98
C PRO A 163 1.04 -13.51 -22.09
N SER A 164 0.17 -14.13 -22.87
CA SER A 164 0.19 -15.56 -23.19
C SER A 164 -0.12 -15.80 -24.67
N HIS A 165 0.18 -17.00 -25.18
CA HIS A 165 -0.13 -17.38 -26.56
C HIS A 165 -1.60 -17.84 -26.76
N LYS A 166 -2.46 -17.57 -25.76
CA LYS A 166 -3.91 -17.77 -25.84
C LYS A 166 -4.60 -16.44 -25.99
N GLN A 167 -5.61 -16.37 -26.84
CA GLN A 167 -6.48 -15.19 -26.91
C GLN A 167 -7.43 -15.21 -25.71
N ASP A 168 -7.37 -14.16 -24.90
CA ASP A 168 -8.27 -13.92 -23.79
C ASP A 168 -8.42 -12.41 -23.53
N GLY A 169 -9.46 -12.05 -22.84
CA GLY A 169 -9.65 -10.67 -22.45
C GLY A 169 -10.94 -10.48 -21.65
N TYR A 170 -11.11 -9.26 -21.17
CA TYR A 170 -12.34 -8.84 -20.52
C TYR A 170 -12.55 -7.34 -20.68
N ALA A 171 -13.81 -6.93 -20.51
CA ALA A 171 -14.19 -5.54 -20.34
C ALA A 171 -15.25 -5.44 -19.24
N SER A 172 -15.15 -4.44 -18.39
CA SER A 172 -16.12 -4.18 -17.33
C SER A 172 -16.49 -2.71 -17.24
N VAL A 173 -17.76 -2.45 -16.90
CA VAL A 173 -18.28 -1.14 -16.57
C VAL A 173 -18.97 -1.19 -15.22
N THR A 174 -18.66 -0.21 -14.37
CA THR A 174 -19.30 -0.05 -13.06
C THR A 174 -19.92 1.34 -12.98
N VAL A 175 -21.16 1.43 -12.52
CA VAL A 175 -21.82 2.70 -12.19
C VAL A 175 -22.32 2.66 -10.75
N GLY A 176 -22.21 3.78 -10.05
CA GLY A 176 -22.57 3.83 -8.63
C GLY A 176 -22.98 5.22 -8.15
N ASN A 177 -23.27 5.30 -6.86
CA ASN A 177 -23.56 6.57 -6.22
C ASN A 177 -22.35 7.54 -6.29
N TYR A 178 -22.54 8.80 -5.95
CA TYR A 178 -21.59 9.90 -6.12
C TYR A 178 -21.10 10.08 -7.57
N GLY A 179 -21.93 9.73 -8.57
CA GLY A 179 -21.54 9.82 -9.97
C GLY A 179 -20.35 8.92 -10.34
N THR A 180 -20.18 7.81 -9.62
CA THR A 180 -19.09 6.85 -9.88
C THR A 180 -19.30 6.18 -11.22
N VAL A 181 -18.27 6.20 -12.08
CA VAL A 181 -18.16 5.44 -13.31
C VAL A 181 -16.78 4.87 -13.43
N ASN A 182 -16.64 3.55 -13.44
CA ASN A 182 -15.37 2.87 -13.62
C ASN A 182 -15.42 1.99 -14.88
N LEU A 183 -14.39 2.09 -15.68
CA LEU A 183 -14.17 1.26 -16.86
C LEU A 183 -12.85 0.52 -16.65
N GLU A 184 -12.84 -0.77 -16.94
CA GLU A 184 -11.63 -1.58 -16.91
C GLU A 184 -11.68 -2.63 -18.00
N GLY A 185 -10.54 -2.95 -18.58
CA GLY A 185 -10.46 -4.02 -19.58
C GLY A 185 -9.04 -4.42 -19.88
N ALA A 186 -8.90 -5.64 -20.39
CA ALA A 186 -7.64 -6.17 -20.87
C ALA A 186 -7.88 -7.06 -22.09
N ALA A 187 -6.92 -7.07 -23.00
CA ALA A 187 -6.88 -7.97 -24.14
C ALA A 187 -5.51 -8.58 -24.28
N ASN A 188 -5.48 -9.90 -24.38
CA ASN A 188 -4.29 -10.68 -24.68
C ASN A 188 -4.28 -11.03 -26.16
N LEU A 189 -3.17 -10.73 -26.84
CA LEU A 189 -3.02 -10.81 -28.28
C LEU A 189 -1.86 -11.76 -28.60
N PRO A 190 -2.11 -13.00 -29.01
CA PRO A 190 -1.09 -13.84 -29.63
C PRO A 190 -0.74 -13.27 -31.02
N LEU A 191 0.48 -12.74 -31.17
CA LEU A 191 0.89 -12.04 -32.40
C LEU A 191 1.47 -13.00 -33.45
N SER A 192 2.33 -13.91 -33.03
CA SER A 192 2.94 -14.97 -33.86
C SER A 192 3.51 -16.04 -32.94
N GLY A 193 4.09 -17.12 -33.49
CA GLY A 193 4.57 -18.25 -32.68
C GLY A 193 5.38 -17.90 -31.44
N ASP A 194 6.21 -16.88 -31.52
CA ASP A 194 7.15 -16.49 -30.44
C ASP A 194 6.72 -15.24 -29.68
N TRP A 195 5.71 -14.52 -30.16
CA TRP A 195 5.31 -13.22 -29.60
C TRP A 195 3.89 -13.23 -29.08
N ALA A 196 3.72 -12.65 -27.90
CA ALA A 196 2.40 -12.33 -27.35
C ALA A 196 2.42 -10.93 -26.78
N ALA A 197 1.28 -10.24 -26.81
CA ALA A 197 1.13 -8.94 -26.18
C ALA A 197 -0.12 -8.92 -25.30
N ARG A 198 -0.12 -8.07 -24.28
CA ARG A 198 -1.29 -7.77 -23.46
C ARG A 198 -1.41 -6.28 -23.25
N ILE A 199 -2.59 -5.76 -23.47
CA ILE A 199 -2.92 -4.35 -23.20
C ILE A 199 -4.02 -4.35 -22.17
N SER A 200 -3.84 -3.58 -21.11
CA SER A 200 -4.84 -3.38 -20.08
C SER A 200 -5.00 -1.91 -19.73
N ALA A 201 -6.21 -1.50 -19.41
CA ALA A 201 -6.54 -0.14 -19.07
C ALA A 201 -7.63 -0.07 -18.02
N GLN A 202 -7.57 0.95 -17.17
CA GLN A 202 -8.66 1.36 -16.30
C GLN A 202 -8.88 2.86 -16.37
N SER A 203 -10.12 3.29 -16.12
CA SER A 203 -10.49 4.67 -15.85
C SER A 203 -11.54 4.68 -14.74
N GLN A 204 -11.19 5.26 -13.61
CA GLN A 204 -12.08 5.39 -12.46
C GLN A 204 -12.43 6.86 -12.26
N ARG A 205 -13.71 7.13 -12.11
CA ARG A 205 -14.23 8.48 -11.85
C ARG A 205 -15.25 8.46 -10.73
N ARG A 206 -15.15 9.46 -9.86
CA ARG A 206 -16.18 9.84 -8.90
C ARG A 206 -16.36 11.36 -8.96
N SER A 207 -17.58 11.85 -8.93
CA SER A 207 -17.86 13.27 -8.81
C SER A 207 -17.55 13.75 -7.39
N ASP A 208 -17.26 15.05 -7.25
CA ASP A 208 -17.13 15.67 -5.94
C ASP A 208 -18.44 15.51 -5.15
N TRP A 209 -18.34 15.00 -3.94
CA TRP A 209 -19.50 14.66 -3.12
C TRP A 209 -19.56 15.41 -1.79
N VAL A 210 -18.52 16.17 -1.47
CA VAL A 210 -18.47 17.03 -0.27
C VAL A 210 -18.71 18.47 -0.70
N ASP A 211 -19.75 19.10 -0.15
CA ASP A 211 -20.08 20.49 -0.38
C ASP A 211 -19.27 21.39 0.56
N ASN A 212 -18.61 22.39 -0.02
CA ASN A 212 -17.96 23.44 0.75
C ASN A 212 -18.95 24.58 1.01
N THR A 213 -19.32 24.76 2.25
CA THR A 213 -20.33 25.71 2.70
C THR A 213 -19.76 27.10 2.99
N ALA A 214 -18.45 27.31 2.83
CA ALA A 214 -17.81 28.60 3.02
C ALA A 214 -18.35 29.64 2.00
N PRO A 215 -18.74 30.85 2.42
CA PRO A 215 -19.18 31.91 1.50
C PRO A 215 -18.07 32.26 0.48
N GLY A 216 -18.39 32.17 -0.81
CA GLY A 216 -17.43 32.49 -1.87
C GLY A 216 -16.29 31.50 -2.04
N ALA A 217 -16.44 30.25 -1.60
CA ALA A 217 -15.41 29.22 -1.67
C ALA A 217 -14.84 29.06 -3.09
N VAL A 218 -13.51 29.13 -3.22
CA VAL A 218 -12.79 28.90 -4.48
C VAL A 218 -12.82 27.43 -4.90
N THR A 219 -13.04 26.52 -3.95
CA THR A 219 -13.30 25.11 -4.17
C THR A 219 -14.70 24.77 -3.64
N PRO A 220 -15.76 24.92 -4.45
CA PRO A 220 -17.14 24.76 -3.96
C PRO A 220 -17.53 23.32 -3.63
N LYS A 221 -16.86 22.34 -4.22
CA LYS A 221 -17.03 20.90 -3.97
C LYS A 221 -15.69 20.19 -4.03
N THR A 222 -15.54 19.06 -3.33
CA THR A 222 -14.29 18.30 -3.24
C THR A 222 -14.54 16.79 -3.01
N GLU A 223 -13.48 16.00 -2.89
CA GLU A 223 -13.47 14.56 -2.67
C GLU A 223 -13.90 13.72 -3.90
N GLY A 224 -13.87 14.34 -5.09
CA GLY A 224 -13.95 13.63 -6.36
C GLY A 224 -12.58 13.26 -6.92
N TYR A 225 -12.59 12.43 -7.97
CA TYR A 225 -11.35 12.07 -8.68
C TYR A 225 -11.63 11.52 -10.09
N ARG A 226 -10.58 11.59 -10.91
CA ARG A 226 -10.43 10.86 -12.17
C ARG A 226 -9.04 10.22 -12.16
N ASP A 227 -8.98 8.91 -12.22
CA ASP A 227 -7.74 8.12 -12.14
C ASP A 227 -7.71 7.14 -13.33
N THR A 228 -6.87 7.42 -14.31
CA THR A 228 -6.75 6.64 -15.54
C THR A 228 -5.36 6.03 -15.63
N ALA A 229 -5.29 4.75 -15.90
CA ALA A 229 -4.02 4.05 -16.09
C ALA A 229 -4.10 3.06 -17.26
N VAL A 230 -2.98 2.89 -17.94
CA VAL A 230 -2.80 1.94 -19.05
C VAL A 230 -1.50 1.19 -18.84
N ARG A 231 -1.50 -0.10 -19.17
CA ARG A 231 -0.33 -0.97 -19.20
C ARG A 231 -0.29 -1.73 -20.52
N ALA A 232 0.88 -1.77 -21.14
CA ALA A 232 1.18 -2.59 -22.30
C ALA A 232 2.34 -3.52 -22.00
N GLN A 233 2.19 -4.79 -22.31
CA GLN A 233 3.21 -5.81 -22.11
C GLN A 233 3.46 -6.56 -23.40
N VAL A 234 4.72 -6.93 -23.65
CA VAL A 234 5.12 -7.76 -24.80
C VAL A 234 6.02 -8.88 -24.28
N LEU A 235 5.63 -10.10 -24.59
CA LEU A 235 6.38 -11.32 -24.31
C LEU A 235 7.00 -11.85 -25.60
N PHE A 236 8.27 -12.21 -25.55
CA PHE A 236 9.01 -12.86 -26.63
C PHE A 236 9.65 -14.15 -26.09
N GLU A 237 9.24 -15.30 -26.64
CA GLU A 237 9.70 -16.63 -26.24
C GLU A 237 10.03 -17.47 -27.50
N PRO A 238 11.18 -17.20 -28.18
CA PRO A 238 11.55 -17.89 -29.41
C PRO A 238 11.86 -19.37 -29.20
N HIS A 239 12.23 -19.74 -27.99
CA HIS A 239 12.49 -21.11 -27.57
C HIS A 239 12.43 -21.21 -26.03
N LYS A 240 12.35 -22.43 -25.49
CA LYS A 240 12.18 -22.71 -24.06
C LYS A 240 13.29 -22.15 -23.16
N GLU A 241 14.48 -21.97 -23.73
CA GLU A 241 15.66 -21.48 -23.01
C GLU A 241 15.72 -19.97 -22.84
N PHE A 242 14.90 -19.21 -23.58
CA PHE A 242 14.92 -17.76 -23.51
C PHE A 242 13.52 -17.16 -23.46
N SER A 243 13.33 -16.18 -22.57
CA SER A 243 12.16 -15.32 -22.60
C SER A 243 12.52 -13.86 -22.28
N ALA A 244 11.86 -12.95 -22.95
CA ALA A 244 11.91 -11.51 -22.68
C ALA A 244 10.50 -10.97 -22.46
N LEU A 245 10.29 -10.28 -21.35
CA LEU A 245 9.03 -9.60 -21.03
C LEU A 245 9.31 -8.12 -20.85
N ALA A 246 8.75 -7.30 -21.74
CA ALA A 246 8.74 -5.85 -21.60
C ALA A 246 7.39 -5.38 -21.07
N ASN A 247 7.41 -4.38 -20.19
CA ASN A 247 6.24 -3.73 -19.61
C ASN A 247 6.40 -2.21 -19.71
N LEU A 248 5.37 -1.52 -20.16
CA LEU A 248 5.25 -0.07 -20.11
C LEU A 248 3.92 0.29 -19.45
N HIS A 249 3.93 1.31 -18.60
CA HIS A 249 2.70 1.78 -17.95
C HIS A 249 2.69 3.30 -17.80
N VAL A 250 1.47 3.83 -17.75
CA VAL A 250 1.19 5.25 -17.53
C VAL A 250 0.00 5.40 -16.60
N ARG A 251 -0.02 6.51 -15.83
CA ARG A 251 -1.14 6.93 -14.99
C ARG A 251 -1.31 8.44 -15.04
N ASP A 252 -2.57 8.87 -15.08
CA ASP A 252 -2.97 10.27 -14.93
C ASP A 252 -4.08 10.33 -13.86
N LEU A 253 -3.80 11.00 -12.74
CA LEU A 253 -4.73 11.23 -11.64
C LEU A 253 -4.98 12.72 -11.49
N ASP A 254 -6.25 13.07 -11.41
CA ASP A 254 -6.77 14.39 -11.10
C ASP A 254 -7.86 14.24 -10.03
N GLY A 255 -7.81 14.99 -8.94
CA GLY A 255 -8.76 14.86 -7.85
C GLY A 255 -8.43 15.74 -6.65
N SER A 256 -8.88 15.30 -5.50
CA SER A 256 -8.66 16.00 -4.24
C SER A 256 -7.60 15.28 -3.40
N PRO A 257 -6.71 16.01 -2.71
CA PRO A 257 -5.91 15.45 -1.63
C PRO A 257 -6.83 15.09 -0.46
N ARG A 258 -6.26 14.54 0.59
CA ARG A 258 -7.02 14.28 1.81
C ARG A 258 -7.56 15.58 2.39
N LEU A 259 -8.87 15.62 2.66
CA LEU A 259 -9.56 16.82 3.14
C LEU A 259 -9.30 17.04 4.63
N PHE A 260 -8.75 18.19 4.95
CA PHE A 260 -8.60 18.68 6.32
C PHE A 260 -9.95 19.22 6.81
N ARG A 261 -10.39 18.76 7.98
CA ARG A 261 -11.68 19.15 8.58
C ARG A 261 -11.41 19.70 9.97
N ALA A 262 -11.30 21.01 10.08
CA ALA A 262 -11.14 21.68 11.38
C ALA A 262 -12.30 21.34 12.32
N ASN A 263 -12.00 21.19 13.60
CA ASN A 263 -12.96 20.86 14.65
C ASN A 263 -13.78 19.58 14.41
N ALA A 264 -13.25 18.64 13.60
CA ALA A 264 -13.96 17.39 13.32
C ALA A 264 -13.99 16.44 14.53
N ILE A 265 -13.05 16.58 15.45
CA ILE A 265 -12.94 15.76 16.66
C ILE A 265 -13.52 16.53 17.84
N LYS A 266 -14.43 15.89 18.58
CA LYS A 266 -15.01 16.44 19.80
C LYS A 266 -13.98 16.47 20.92
N ARG A 267 -13.69 17.68 21.43
CA ARG A 267 -12.72 17.87 22.53
C ARG A 267 -13.01 16.98 23.74
N GLY A 268 -11.96 16.39 24.32
CA GLY A 268 -12.05 15.48 25.45
C GLY A 268 -12.55 14.07 25.13
N THR A 269 -12.83 13.78 23.85
CA THR A 269 -13.32 12.50 23.37
C THR A 269 -12.61 12.10 22.08
N ASN A 270 -12.83 10.87 21.62
CA ASN A 270 -12.44 10.42 20.28
C ASN A 270 -13.66 10.21 19.36
N ASP A 271 -14.72 10.97 19.61
CA ASP A 271 -15.90 11.05 18.76
C ASP A 271 -15.76 12.16 17.73
N LEU A 272 -16.54 12.06 16.66
CA LEU A 272 -16.79 13.18 15.77
C LEU A 272 -17.54 14.28 16.54
N ALA A 273 -17.33 15.52 16.16
CA ALA A 273 -18.01 16.66 16.75
C ALA A 273 -19.53 16.53 16.64
N ASP A 274 -20.26 17.14 17.59
CA ASP A 274 -21.72 17.16 17.55
C ASP A 274 -22.20 17.86 16.27
N GLY A 275 -23.13 17.26 15.54
CA GLY A 275 -23.63 17.78 14.27
C GLY A 275 -22.68 17.62 13.09
N PHE A 276 -21.64 16.81 13.19
CA PHE A 276 -20.70 16.52 12.09
C PHE A 276 -21.43 15.90 10.89
N GLU A 277 -21.29 16.52 9.72
CA GLU A 277 -21.81 16.02 8.44
C GLU A 277 -20.63 15.62 7.54
N ALA A 278 -20.61 14.37 7.10
CA ALA A 278 -19.48 13.83 6.32
C ALA A 278 -19.38 14.44 4.91
N ASP A 279 -20.51 14.91 4.37
CA ASP A 279 -20.66 15.51 3.04
C ASP A 279 -20.60 17.05 3.04
N LYS A 280 -20.25 17.67 4.17
CA LYS A 280 -20.08 19.12 4.30
C LYS A 280 -18.75 19.48 4.94
N VAL A 281 -18.23 20.65 4.54
CA VAL A 281 -17.03 21.27 5.11
C VAL A 281 -17.12 22.78 4.90
N ALA A 282 -16.36 23.56 5.65
CA ALA A 282 -16.17 24.99 5.39
C ALA A 282 -14.67 25.30 5.42
N PHE A 283 -14.10 25.64 4.26
CA PHE A 283 -12.70 26.08 4.11
C PHE A 283 -12.60 27.09 2.97
N ASN A 284 -11.56 27.92 2.97
CA ASN A 284 -11.43 29.02 1.99
C ASN A 284 -10.36 28.79 0.93
N GLY A 285 -9.45 27.84 1.08
CA GLY A 285 -8.35 27.60 0.15
C GLY A 285 -8.68 26.71 -1.05
N VAL A 286 -7.70 26.51 -1.90
CA VAL A 286 -7.78 25.56 -3.01
C VAL A 286 -7.46 24.14 -2.50
N ASN A 287 -8.22 23.15 -2.97
CA ASN A 287 -8.02 21.74 -2.63
C ASN A 287 -7.97 20.90 -3.91
N GLU A 288 -6.75 20.64 -4.41
CA GLU A 288 -6.52 19.93 -5.67
C GLU A 288 -5.34 18.97 -5.61
N GLN A 289 -5.41 17.89 -6.35
CA GLN A 289 -4.33 16.93 -6.50
C GLN A 289 -4.20 16.49 -7.94
N THR A 290 -2.99 16.52 -8.46
CA THR A 290 -2.64 15.95 -9.77
C THR A 290 -1.45 15.02 -9.65
N LEU A 291 -1.43 13.97 -10.47
CA LEU A 291 -0.29 13.06 -10.55
C LEU A 291 -0.18 12.50 -11.95
N LYS A 292 1.02 12.61 -12.53
CA LYS A 292 1.40 11.92 -13.76
C LYS A 292 2.50 10.93 -13.42
N GLN A 293 2.32 9.68 -13.82
CA GLN A 293 3.31 8.62 -13.62
C GLN A 293 3.48 7.85 -14.92
N TYR A 294 4.70 7.49 -15.23
CA TYR A 294 5.02 6.54 -16.29
C TYR A 294 6.27 5.75 -15.92
N GLY A 295 6.32 4.55 -16.40
CA GLY A 295 7.45 3.66 -16.12
C GLY A 295 7.44 2.44 -17.02
N GLY A 296 8.40 1.59 -16.77
CA GLY A 296 8.49 0.34 -17.50
C GLY A 296 9.58 -0.58 -16.95
N SER A 297 9.54 -1.81 -17.41
CA SER A 297 10.54 -2.82 -17.07
C SER A 297 10.84 -3.73 -18.23
N LEU A 298 12.05 -4.31 -18.21
CA LEU A 298 12.47 -5.38 -19.10
C LEU A 298 13.02 -6.51 -18.26
N ARG A 299 12.38 -7.67 -18.35
CA ARG A 299 12.81 -8.92 -17.71
C ARG A 299 13.27 -9.90 -18.77
N LEU A 300 14.54 -10.25 -18.71
CA LEU A 300 15.15 -11.28 -19.54
C LEU A 300 15.42 -12.53 -18.71
N LYS A 301 15.17 -13.69 -19.26
CA LYS A 301 15.47 -14.99 -18.64
C LYS A 301 16.16 -15.88 -19.65
N TRP A 302 17.29 -16.44 -19.25
CA TRP A 302 17.97 -17.54 -19.93
C TRP A 302 17.95 -18.77 -19.03
N SER A 303 17.44 -19.88 -19.56
CA SER A 303 17.44 -21.18 -18.90
C SER A 303 18.52 -22.08 -19.53
N LEU A 304 19.66 -22.14 -18.88
CA LEU A 304 20.78 -22.98 -19.29
C LEU A 304 20.80 -24.30 -18.48
N PRO A 305 21.49 -25.33 -18.90
CA PRO A 305 21.65 -26.55 -18.10
C PRO A 305 22.23 -26.21 -16.72
N GLY A 306 21.49 -26.50 -15.66
CA GLY A 306 21.89 -26.28 -14.27
C GLY A 306 21.62 -24.89 -13.70
N ILE A 307 21.30 -23.88 -14.53
CA ILE A 307 21.18 -22.50 -14.06
C ILE A 307 20.16 -21.69 -14.88
N ASN A 308 19.36 -20.88 -14.20
CA ASN A 308 18.62 -19.77 -14.82
C ASN A 308 19.34 -18.46 -14.54
N ILE A 309 19.41 -17.60 -15.54
CA ILE A 309 19.95 -16.24 -15.44
C ILE A 309 18.80 -15.27 -15.68
N TYR A 310 18.62 -14.31 -14.77
CA TYR A 310 17.67 -13.23 -14.92
C TYR A 310 18.38 -11.88 -15.00
N SER A 311 17.94 -11.01 -15.89
CA SER A 311 18.26 -9.59 -15.90
C SER A 311 16.95 -8.81 -15.84
N ILE A 312 16.81 -7.98 -14.83
CA ILE A 312 15.59 -7.19 -14.59
C ILE A 312 15.98 -5.73 -14.48
N SER A 313 15.58 -4.96 -15.50
CA SER A 313 15.76 -3.50 -15.54
C SER A 313 14.43 -2.82 -15.31
N GLY A 314 14.40 -1.78 -14.49
CA GLY A 314 13.19 -0.98 -14.23
C GLY A 314 13.49 0.51 -14.28
N GLY A 315 12.55 1.29 -14.79
CA GLY A 315 12.59 2.73 -14.79
C GLY A 315 11.24 3.32 -14.44
N GLU A 316 11.22 4.32 -13.53
CA GLU A 316 10.00 4.98 -13.07
C GLU A 316 10.16 6.50 -13.06
N HIS A 317 9.08 7.17 -13.40
CA HIS A 317 8.95 8.62 -13.32
C HIS A 317 7.60 9.01 -12.74
N VAL A 318 7.60 10.00 -11.83
CA VAL A 318 6.37 10.54 -11.26
C VAL A 318 6.46 12.06 -11.07
N LYS A 319 5.35 12.74 -11.32
CA LYS A 319 5.17 14.18 -11.10
C LYS A 319 3.86 14.42 -10.37
N PRO A 320 3.84 14.40 -9.04
CA PRO A 320 2.69 14.78 -8.23
C PRO A 320 2.66 16.28 -7.95
N LEU A 321 1.46 16.80 -7.71
CA LEU A 321 1.20 18.03 -6.99
C LEU A 321 0.00 17.78 -6.09
N SER A 322 0.12 18.10 -4.80
CA SER A 322 -0.97 18.10 -3.85
C SER A 322 -1.03 19.47 -3.20
N ARG A 323 -2.15 20.16 -3.30
CA ARG A 323 -2.41 21.48 -2.74
C ARG A 323 -3.66 21.44 -1.90
N GLY A 324 -3.62 22.00 -0.72
CA GLY A 324 -4.76 22.00 0.20
C GLY A 324 -4.78 23.18 1.15
N ASP A 325 -5.99 23.49 1.57
CA ASP A 325 -6.27 24.29 2.75
C ASP A 325 -5.99 23.40 3.97
N ILE A 326 -4.84 23.60 4.62
CA ILE A 326 -4.38 22.69 5.66
C ILE A 326 -4.86 23.07 7.06
N ASP A 327 -5.29 24.31 7.28
CA ASP A 327 -5.98 24.67 8.52
C ASP A 327 -7.41 24.11 8.57
N GLY A 328 -8.00 23.80 7.39
CA GLY A 328 -9.27 23.09 7.23
C GLY A 328 -10.48 23.92 7.65
N GLY A 329 -10.37 25.25 7.64
CA GLY A 329 -11.42 26.17 8.10
C GLY A 329 -11.49 27.46 7.33
N VAL A 330 -12.16 28.44 7.90
CA VAL A 330 -12.32 29.80 7.34
C VAL A 330 -11.83 30.85 8.31
N PRO A 331 -11.42 32.06 7.81
CA PRO A 331 -11.02 33.17 8.67
C PRO A 331 -12.08 33.52 9.72
N GLY A 332 -11.66 33.64 10.99
CA GLY A 332 -12.54 33.97 12.12
C GLY A 332 -13.39 32.82 12.65
N GLN A 333 -13.28 31.62 12.10
CA GLN A 333 -13.93 30.43 12.64
C GLN A 333 -13.33 30.08 14.01
N ALA A 334 -14.19 29.75 14.97
CA ALA A 334 -13.77 29.32 16.28
C ALA A 334 -12.88 28.04 16.17
N GLY A 335 -11.71 28.04 16.82
CA GLY A 335 -10.75 26.94 16.75
C GLY A 335 -9.87 26.91 15.50
N VAL A 336 -9.92 27.93 14.65
CA VAL A 336 -9.01 28.12 13.51
C VAL A 336 -8.15 29.36 13.75
N PRO A 337 -6.99 29.20 14.41
CA PRO A 337 -6.22 30.35 14.91
C PRO A 337 -5.36 31.03 13.85
N PHE A 338 -5.14 30.42 12.71
CA PHE A 338 -4.37 30.94 11.58
C PHE A 338 -4.90 30.38 10.27
N GLN A 339 -4.55 31.03 9.17
CA GLN A 339 -4.89 30.58 7.81
C GLN A 339 -3.66 30.03 7.13
N SER A 340 -3.80 28.90 6.42
CA SER A 340 -2.67 28.29 5.73
C SER A 340 -3.10 27.44 4.56
N GLU A 341 -2.60 27.79 3.38
CA GLU A 341 -2.75 27.03 2.15
C GLU A 341 -1.36 26.63 1.66
N THR A 342 -1.11 25.33 1.52
CA THR A 342 0.19 24.82 1.11
C THR A 342 0.09 23.76 0.02
N GLY A 343 1.17 23.61 -0.74
CA GLY A 343 1.33 22.55 -1.72
C GLY A 343 2.65 21.81 -1.56
N SER A 344 2.66 20.57 -2.03
CA SER A 344 3.86 19.77 -2.17
C SER A 344 3.85 19.11 -3.53
N GLY A 345 4.86 19.41 -4.32
CA GLY A 345 5.07 18.86 -5.66
C GLY A 345 6.42 18.17 -5.79
N MET A 346 6.57 17.37 -6.82
CA MET A 346 7.85 16.75 -7.19
C MET A 346 8.10 16.91 -8.66
N ASN A 347 9.32 17.35 -9.01
CA ASN A 347 9.76 17.54 -10.39
C ASN A 347 11.01 16.72 -10.66
N GLY A 348 11.23 16.36 -11.93
CA GLY A 348 12.44 15.67 -12.38
C GLY A 348 12.68 14.32 -11.71
N HIS A 349 11.64 13.68 -11.16
CA HIS A 349 11.79 12.33 -10.58
C HIS A 349 12.25 11.35 -11.64
N ARG A 350 13.26 10.56 -11.29
CA ARG A 350 13.75 9.44 -12.08
C ARG A 350 14.24 8.37 -11.11
N GLN A 351 13.71 7.18 -11.23
CA GLN A 351 14.20 5.97 -10.56
C GLN A 351 14.68 4.98 -11.62
N LEU A 352 15.85 4.39 -11.44
CA LEU A 352 16.38 3.30 -12.26
C LEU A 352 16.81 2.15 -11.36
N THR A 353 16.50 0.94 -11.77
CA THR A 353 16.89 -0.30 -11.08
C THR A 353 17.46 -1.31 -12.05
N GLN A 354 18.46 -2.06 -11.59
CA GLN A 354 19.01 -3.20 -12.32
C GLN A 354 19.26 -4.34 -11.35
N GLU A 355 18.70 -5.51 -11.62
CA GLU A 355 19.01 -6.74 -10.91
C GLU A 355 19.56 -7.77 -11.92
N VAL A 356 20.66 -8.43 -11.58
CA VAL A 356 21.11 -9.65 -12.24
C VAL A 356 21.10 -10.76 -11.21
N ARG A 357 20.34 -11.82 -11.50
CA ARG A 357 20.15 -12.95 -10.58
C ARG A 357 20.40 -14.26 -11.29
N LEU A 358 21.13 -15.13 -10.60
CA LEU A 358 21.40 -16.51 -10.96
C LEU A 358 20.61 -17.41 -10.02
N GLU A 359 20.01 -18.46 -10.53
CA GLU A 359 19.35 -19.47 -9.70
C GLU A 359 19.56 -20.88 -10.25
N SER A 360 19.74 -21.84 -9.36
CA SER A 360 19.83 -23.25 -9.74
C SER A 360 18.48 -23.73 -10.28
N ASN A 361 18.53 -24.53 -11.38
CA ASN A 361 17.36 -25.18 -11.99
C ASN A 361 17.51 -26.70 -12.07
N THR A 362 18.45 -27.29 -11.32
CA THR A 362 18.61 -28.71 -11.22
C THR A 362 17.73 -29.33 -10.15
N ALA A 363 17.16 -30.49 -10.41
CA ALA A 363 16.56 -31.30 -9.39
C ALA A 363 17.65 -31.84 -8.43
N GLY A 364 17.39 -31.73 -7.11
CA GLY A 364 18.35 -32.21 -6.11
C GLY A 364 18.05 -31.61 -4.73
N PRO A 365 18.79 -32.01 -3.70
CA PRO A 365 18.56 -31.54 -2.34
C PRO A 365 19.01 -30.08 -2.15
N LEU A 366 19.89 -29.56 -3.01
CA LEU A 366 20.41 -28.19 -2.93
C LEU A 366 19.84 -27.34 -4.04
N SER A 367 19.19 -26.22 -3.65
CA SER A 367 18.89 -25.14 -4.56
C SER A 367 19.43 -23.81 -4.01
N TRP A 368 19.83 -22.93 -4.91
CA TRP A 368 20.44 -21.66 -4.53
C TRP A 368 20.05 -20.55 -5.50
N GLN A 369 20.18 -19.31 -5.02
CA GLN A 369 20.13 -18.11 -5.84
C GLN A 369 21.18 -17.11 -5.35
N ALA A 370 21.73 -16.32 -6.27
CA ALA A 370 22.67 -15.25 -5.98
C ALA A 370 22.48 -14.11 -6.97
N GLY A 371 22.78 -12.88 -6.56
CA GLY A 371 22.58 -11.76 -7.46
C GLY A 371 23.23 -10.48 -6.98
N VAL A 372 23.17 -9.51 -7.90
CA VAL A 372 23.58 -8.13 -7.66
C VAL A 372 22.38 -7.20 -7.96
N TYR A 373 22.30 -6.11 -7.24
CA TYR A 373 21.23 -5.11 -7.38
C TYR A 373 21.82 -3.71 -7.36
N LEU A 374 21.36 -2.86 -8.29
CA LEU A 374 21.72 -1.46 -8.38
C LEU A 374 20.47 -0.60 -8.40
N PHE A 375 20.54 0.55 -7.76
CA PHE A 375 19.46 1.52 -7.63
C PHE A 375 20.01 2.95 -7.75
N ASP A 376 19.35 3.78 -8.54
CA ASP A 376 19.61 5.21 -8.67
C ASP A 376 18.29 5.96 -8.73
N GLU A 377 18.12 6.95 -7.87
CA GLU A 377 16.94 7.81 -7.84
C GLU A 377 17.34 9.28 -7.65
N LYS A 378 16.70 10.16 -8.40
CA LYS A 378 16.87 11.62 -8.28
C LYS A 378 15.53 12.32 -8.43
N TYR A 379 15.30 13.37 -7.66
CA TYR A 379 14.11 14.24 -7.76
C TYR A 379 14.34 15.58 -7.08
N THR A 380 13.46 16.55 -7.41
CA THR A 380 13.35 17.83 -6.71
C THR A 380 11.95 17.98 -6.14
N ILE A 381 11.85 18.12 -4.82
CA ILE A 381 10.59 18.47 -4.14
C ILE A 381 10.44 19.99 -4.15
N ASP A 382 9.24 20.46 -4.43
CA ASP A 382 8.83 21.85 -4.31
C ASP A 382 7.74 21.95 -3.24
N ASN A 383 8.08 22.50 -2.06
CA ASN A 383 7.10 22.86 -1.05
C ASN A 383 6.69 24.30 -1.27
N ILE A 384 5.41 24.52 -1.48
CA ILE A 384 4.83 25.78 -1.91
C ILE A 384 3.95 26.31 -0.77
N THR A 385 4.08 27.58 -0.46
CA THR A 385 3.12 28.32 0.35
C THR A 385 2.34 29.28 -0.55
N TYR A 386 1.05 29.39 -0.31
CA TYR A 386 0.16 30.27 -1.06
C TYR A 386 -0.36 31.37 -0.16
N ASP A 387 -0.57 32.55 -0.75
CA ASP A 387 -1.33 33.61 -0.11
C ASP A 387 -2.78 33.19 0.03
N THR A 388 -3.32 33.20 1.24
CA THR A 388 -4.65 32.66 1.55
C THR A 388 -5.82 33.53 1.09
N THR A 389 -5.55 34.72 0.53
CA THR A 389 -6.55 35.63 -0.02
C THR A 389 -6.56 35.60 -1.54
N THR A 390 -5.37 35.63 -2.16
CA THR A 390 -5.22 35.65 -3.61
C THR A 390 -5.03 34.27 -4.20
N HIS A 391 -4.70 33.27 -3.38
CA HIS A 391 -4.39 31.88 -3.76
C HIS A 391 -3.20 31.75 -4.74
N VAL A 392 -2.35 32.79 -4.78
CA VAL A 392 -1.12 32.80 -5.59
C VAL A 392 0.05 32.29 -4.76
N ALA A 393 0.92 31.49 -5.36
CA ALA A 393 2.13 31.02 -4.70
C ALA A 393 3.02 32.22 -4.34
N ASN A 394 3.44 32.30 -3.08
CA ASN A 394 4.24 33.39 -2.55
C ASN A 394 5.58 32.91 -1.96
N ASP A 395 5.75 31.59 -1.75
CA ASP A 395 7.00 31.02 -1.27
C ASP A 395 7.25 29.61 -1.81
N HIS A 396 8.53 29.29 -2.09
CA HIS A 396 8.97 27.99 -2.59
C HIS A 396 10.20 27.51 -1.83
N ILE A 397 10.17 26.28 -1.35
CA ILE A 397 11.33 25.60 -0.78
C ILE A 397 11.64 24.38 -1.66
N TYR A 398 12.70 24.50 -2.46
CA TYR A 398 13.14 23.43 -3.33
C TYR A 398 14.14 22.53 -2.60
N THR A 399 13.91 21.22 -2.68
CA THR A 399 14.82 20.23 -2.13
C THR A 399 15.18 19.21 -3.20
N GLU A 400 16.43 19.22 -3.64
CA GLU A 400 16.97 18.17 -4.51
C GLU A 400 17.47 17.02 -3.64
N GLN A 401 17.11 15.78 -4.01
CA GLN A 401 17.61 14.57 -3.36
C GLN A 401 18.06 13.54 -4.39
N THR A 402 19.19 12.90 -4.10
CA THR A 402 19.70 11.74 -4.82
C THR A 402 19.84 10.56 -3.86
N ASN A 403 19.42 9.39 -4.31
CA ASN A 403 19.52 8.13 -3.56
C ASN A 403 20.22 7.10 -4.44
N LYS A 404 21.33 6.52 -3.99
CA LYS A 404 22.05 5.47 -4.70
C LYS A 404 22.24 4.27 -3.80
N ALA A 405 21.97 3.06 -4.31
CA ALA A 405 22.26 1.86 -3.56
C ALA A 405 22.81 0.75 -4.46
N GLY A 406 23.67 -0.07 -3.88
CA GLY A 406 24.18 -1.28 -4.49
C GLY A 406 24.18 -2.43 -3.51
N ALA A 407 23.93 -3.65 -3.98
CA ALA A 407 23.93 -4.81 -3.10
C ALA A 407 24.39 -6.08 -3.83
N VAL A 408 24.95 -7.00 -3.04
CA VAL A 408 25.20 -8.40 -3.40
C VAL A 408 24.43 -9.27 -2.43
N PHE A 409 23.83 -10.35 -2.95
CA PHE A 409 22.99 -11.23 -2.13
C PHE A 409 23.04 -12.67 -2.61
N GLY A 410 22.70 -13.60 -1.72
CA GLY A 410 22.54 -15.00 -2.06
C GLY A 410 21.73 -15.75 -1.00
N SER A 411 21.12 -16.84 -1.41
CA SER A 411 20.45 -17.77 -0.50
C SER A 411 20.62 -19.21 -1.00
N ILE A 412 20.60 -20.12 -0.04
CA ILE A 412 20.63 -21.57 -0.28
C ILE A 412 19.43 -22.22 0.42
N ASN A 413 18.85 -23.22 -0.21
CA ASN A 413 17.89 -24.13 0.39
C ASN A 413 18.46 -25.54 0.28
N TYR A 414 18.48 -26.27 1.39
CA TYR A 414 19.01 -27.61 1.46
C TYR A 414 18.01 -28.58 2.10
N ALA A 415 17.58 -29.59 1.34
CA ALA A 415 16.76 -30.68 1.85
C ALA A 415 17.70 -31.68 2.57
N VAL A 416 17.73 -31.60 3.91
CA VAL A 416 18.52 -32.49 4.77
C VAL A 416 17.96 -33.92 4.72
N SER A 417 16.62 -34.01 4.68
CA SER A 417 15.85 -35.24 4.46
C SER A 417 14.61 -34.90 3.66
N PRO A 418 13.78 -35.88 3.25
CA PRO A 418 12.49 -35.61 2.63
C PRO A 418 11.54 -34.73 3.48
N GLU A 419 11.73 -34.78 4.80
CA GLU A 419 10.88 -34.05 5.77
C GLU A 419 11.48 -32.73 6.21
N LEU A 420 12.82 -32.56 6.19
CA LEU A 420 13.50 -31.39 6.75
C LEU A 420 14.22 -30.59 5.67
N LYS A 421 13.80 -29.34 5.48
CA LYS A 421 14.46 -28.37 4.62
C LYS A 421 15.02 -27.22 5.47
N LEU A 422 16.26 -26.84 5.20
CA LEU A 422 16.93 -25.68 5.80
C LEU A 422 17.14 -24.62 4.73
N ARG A 423 17.03 -23.36 5.13
CA ARG A 423 17.36 -22.21 4.29
C ARG A 423 18.28 -21.27 5.02
N ALA A 424 19.22 -20.68 4.31
CA ALA A 424 20.04 -19.57 4.76
C ALA A 424 20.18 -18.53 3.65
N GLY A 425 20.13 -17.27 4.02
CA GLY A 425 20.29 -16.18 3.07
C GLY A 425 21.07 -15.01 3.68
N LEU A 426 21.84 -14.31 2.84
CA LEU A 426 22.66 -13.18 3.24
C LEU A 426 22.70 -12.13 2.14
N ARG A 427 22.71 -10.86 2.54
CA ARG A 427 22.84 -9.70 1.66
C ARG A 427 23.68 -8.61 2.34
N TYR A 428 24.57 -7.99 1.59
CA TYR A 428 25.20 -6.74 1.95
C TYR A 428 24.66 -5.63 1.05
N THR A 429 24.24 -4.51 1.66
CA THR A 429 23.75 -3.34 0.93
C THR A 429 24.52 -2.11 1.36
N LYS A 430 24.97 -1.33 0.38
CA LYS A 430 25.49 0.02 0.52
C LYS A 430 24.42 1.00 0.04
N ASP A 431 24.10 2.03 0.84
CA ASP A 431 23.08 3.04 0.54
C ASP A 431 23.66 4.44 0.80
N LYS A 432 23.56 5.32 -0.19
CA LYS A 432 24.00 6.71 -0.07
C LYS A 432 22.88 7.64 -0.49
N LYS A 433 22.65 8.69 0.32
CA LYS A 433 21.70 9.75 -0.01
C LYS A 433 22.37 11.10 0.19
N ASP A 434 22.11 12.01 -0.75
CA ASP A 434 22.54 13.41 -0.66
C ASP A 434 21.29 14.28 -0.86
N LEU A 435 21.17 15.34 -0.05
CA LEU A 435 20.05 16.28 -0.05
C LEU A 435 20.59 17.71 -0.01
N SER A 436 20.02 18.59 -0.83
CA SER A 436 20.28 20.02 -0.77
C SER A 436 18.99 20.81 -0.84
N THR A 437 18.87 21.86 -0.04
CA THR A 437 17.68 22.71 0.03
C THR A 437 18.03 24.13 -0.38
N THR A 438 17.21 24.72 -1.26
CA THR A 438 17.24 26.13 -1.63
C THR A 438 15.88 26.75 -1.38
N HIS A 439 15.86 28.04 -1.05
CA HIS A 439 14.65 28.79 -0.78
C HIS A 439 14.51 29.93 -1.80
N ALA A 440 13.30 30.12 -2.31
CA ALA A 440 12.96 31.21 -3.21
C ALA A 440 11.59 31.80 -2.81
N GLY A 441 11.59 32.97 -2.22
CA GLY A 441 10.39 33.64 -1.73
C GLY A 441 10.62 34.40 -0.43
N SER A 442 9.56 34.91 0.15
CA SER A 442 9.57 35.72 1.37
C SER A 442 8.65 35.19 2.49
N GLY A 443 8.38 33.86 2.47
CA GLY A 443 7.43 33.22 3.39
C GLY A 443 7.77 33.40 4.88
N LEU A 444 6.75 33.31 5.68
CA LEU A 444 6.77 33.52 7.15
C LEU A 444 7.69 32.54 7.91
N PHE A 445 7.99 31.37 7.32
CA PHE A 445 8.73 30.28 7.96
C PHE A 445 10.06 30.00 7.25
N ASN A 446 10.85 31.04 7.02
CA ASN A 446 12.19 30.90 6.43
C ASN A 446 13.09 30.04 7.32
N THR A 447 13.03 28.73 7.16
CA THR A 447 13.64 27.79 8.07
C THR A 447 14.99 27.24 7.62
N SER A 448 15.35 27.36 6.35
CA SER A 448 16.67 26.91 5.89
C SER A 448 16.93 27.22 4.41
N THR A 449 17.93 28.03 4.16
CA THR A 449 18.45 28.30 2.81
C THR A 449 19.84 27.71 2.70
N GLY A 450 20.13 26.99 1.60
CA GLY A 450 21.46 26.46 1.32
C GLY A 450 21.92 25.34 2.25
N THR A 451 20.99 24.60 2.90
CA THR A 451 21.37 23.47 3.77
C THR A 451 21.58 22.21 2.93
N THR A 452 22.58 21.42 3.33
CA THR A 452 22.88 20.12 2.74
C THR A 452 22.91 19.04 3.81
N ALA A 453 22.57 17.82 3.44
CA ALA A 453 22.73 16.64 4.26
C ALA A 453 23.18 15.46 3.41
N SER A 454 23.90 14.53 4.00
CA SER A 454 24.34 13.31 3.35
C SER A 454 24.31 12.14 4.33
N THR A 455 23.99 10.95 3.83
CA THR A 455 24.05 9.68 4.56
C THR A 455 24.79 8.65 3.74
N ASP A 456 25.51 7.75 4.44
CA ASP A 456 26.26 6.67 3.80
C ASP A 456 26.22 5.43 4.71
N ASP A 457 25.27 4.52 4.42
CA ASP A 457 25.00 3.34 5.23
C ASP A 457 25.53 2.06 4.56
N GLY A 458 26.15 1.17 5.33
CA GLY A 458 26.49 -0.17 4.91
C GLY A 458 25.94 -1.18 5.91
N LYS A 459 25.07 -2.10 5.47
CA LYS A 459 24.37 -3.03 6.38
C LYS A 459 24.26 -4.44 5.80
N TRP A 460 24.37 -5.41 6.68
CA TRP A 460 24.07 -6.79 6.41
C TRP A 460 22.61 -7.09 6.74
N SER A 461 21.97 -7.89 5.89
CA SER A 461 20.66 -8.51 6.14
C SER A 461 20.74 -10.00 5.88
N GLY A 462 19.99 -10.81 6.63
CA GLY A 462 20.02 -12.25 6.44
C GLY A 462 18.79 -12.93 7.02
N ASP A 463 18.63 -14.19 6.68
CA ASP A 463 17.61 -15.06 7.23
C ASP A 463 18.09 -16.51 7.34
N LEU A 464 17.56 -17.19 8.36
CA LEU A 464 17.71 -18.62 8.57
C LEU A 464 16.33 -19.20 8.83
N SER A 465 15.99 -20.30 8.17
CA SER A 465 14.74 -21.00 8.46
C SER A 465 14.87 -22.51 8.32
N ALA A 466 13.98 -23.20 9.03
CA ALA A 466 13.80 -24.63 8.93
C ALA A 466 12.31 -24.91 8.67
N THR A 467 12.02 -25.78 7.72
CA THR A 467 10.68 -26.30 7.43
C THR A 467 10.69 -27.80 7.67
N TRP A 468 9.81 -28.26 8.54
CA TRP A 468 9.63 -29.66 8.84
C TRP A 468 8.26 -30.15 8.40
N LYS A 469 8.25 -31.07 7.45
CA LYS A 469 7.05 -31.75 6.98
C LYS A 469 6.66 -32.80 8.05
N LEU A 470 5.67 -32.43 8.87
CA LEU A 470 5.18 -33.29 9.95
C LEU A 470 4.46 -34.53 9.37
N ASP A 471 3.67 -34.32 8.32
CA ASP A 471 2.99 -35.33 7.52
C ASP A 471 2.70 -34.80 6.10
N ASN A 472 1.91 -35.52 5.30
CA ASN A 472 1.60 -35.08 3.92
C ASN A 472 0.71 -33.86 3.81
N SER A 473 0.12 -33.42 4.91
CA SER A 473 -0.85 -32.32 4.96
C SER A 473 -0.35 -31.11 5.75
N THR A 474 0.69 -31.26 6.56
CA THR A 474 1.11 -30.25 7.54
C THR A 474 2.62 -30.04 7.54
N ASN A 475 3.01 -28.79 7.37
CA ASN A 475 4.38 -28.30 7.55
C ASN A 475 4.45 -27.39 8.80
N LEU A 476 5.49 -27.58 9.59
CA LEU A 476 5.91 -26.66 10.65
C LEU A 476 7.12 -25.86 10.18
N TYR A 477 7.26 -24.62 10.61
CA TYR A 477 8.44 -23.85 10.30
C TYR A 477 8.91 -22.99 11.47
N ALA A 478 10.19 -22.69 11.48
CA ALA A 478 10.81 -21.69 12.33
C ALA A 478 11.71 -20.80 11.50
N ARG A 479 11.72 -19.49 11.75
CA ARG A 479 12.50 -18.51 11.01
C ARG A 479 13.09 -17.46 11.94
N TYR A 480 14.36 -17.15 11.73
CA TYR A 480 15.02 -15.93 12.16
C TYR A 480 15.29 -15.07 10.94
N ALA A 481 15.04 -13.78 11.04
CA ALA A 481 15.40 -12.82 9.99
C ALA A 481 15.82 -11.49 10.57
N ASN A 482 16.77 -10.84 9.92
CA ASN A 482 17.07 -9.45 10.15
C ASN A 482 16.93 -8.61 8.88
N GLY A 483 16.76 -7.31 9.09
CA GLY A 483 16.64 -6.34 8.00
C GLY A 483 16.94 -4.94 8.54
N PHE A 484 16.95 -3.97 7.65
CA PHE A 484 17.20 -2.59 8.04
C PHE A 484 16.41 -1.63 7.13
N ARG A 485 16.19 -0.42 7.64
CA ARG A 485 15.86 0.76 6.85
C ARG A 485 17.05 1.71 6.91
N ALA A 486 17.49 2.17 5.74
CA ALA A 486 18.59 3.13 5.61
C ALA A 486 18.21 4.47 6.28
N SER A 487 19.19 5.28 6.59
CA SER A 487 19.00 6.63 7.13
C SER A 487 17.97 7.40 6.33
N SER A 488 17.14 8.17 7.01
CA SER A 488 16.12 9.04 6.39
C SER A 488 16.49 10.51 6.60
N MET A 489 16.21 11.30 5.58
CA MET A 489 16.32 12.75 5.62
C MET A 489 14.96 13.36 5.34
N GLN A 490 14.54 14.31 6.14
CA GLN A 490 13.33 15.08 5.95
C GLN A 490 13.68 16.44 5.38
N ASN A 491 13.05 16.81 4.28
CA ASN A 491 13.21 18.11 3.65
C ASN A 491 12.58 19.23 4.49
N ALA A 492 13.10 20.43 4.36
CA ALA A 492 12.47 21.62 4.93
C ALA A 492 11.12 21.92 4.28
N SER A 493 10.25 22.58 5.03
CA SER A 493 8.93 23.04 4.57
C SER A 493 8.50 24.29 5.34
N ALA A 494 7.33 24.83 5.02
CA ALA A 494 6.77 25.99 5.72
C ALA A 494 6.72 25.83 7.26
N PHE A 495 6.56 24.60 7.79
CA PHE A 495 6.36 24.35 9.23
C PHE A 495 7.55 23.63 9.91
N ALA A 496 8.55 23.20 9.17
CA ALA A 496 9.63 22.41 9.74
C ALA A 496 10.94 22.63 9.00
N GLY A 497 12.04 22.70 9.77
CA GLY A 497 13.39 22.64 9.25
C GLY A 497 13.75 21.25 8.75
N GLN A 498 14.91 21.16 8.11
CA GLN A 498 15.50 19.87 7.72
C GLN A 498 15.85 19.05 8.96
N SER A 499 15.59 17.74 8.90
CA SER A 499 15.96 16.80 9.96
C SER A 499 16.43 15.46 9.39
N GLN A 500 17.11 14.66 10.20
CA GLN A 500 17.69 13.38 9.81
C GLN A 500 17.53 12.37 10.93
N ALA A 501 17.28 11.10 10.55
CA ALA A 501 17.35 9.95 11.43
C ALA A 501 18.37 8.93 10.90
N GLY A 502 19.16 8.34 11.81
CA GLY A 502 20.10 7.27 11.50
C GLY A 502 19.41 5.97 11.09
N PRO A 503 20.15 4.98 10.57
CA PRO A 503 19.58 3.73 10.09
C PRO A 503 19.03 2.89 11.24
N GLU A 504 17.86 2.29 11.05
CA GLU A 504 17.26 1.34 12.00
C GLU A 504 17.52 -0.10 11.56
N SER A 505 17.55 -1.02 12.51
CA SER A 505 17.69 -2.46 12.26
C SER A 505 16.70 -3.28 13.05
N VAL A 506 16.18 -4.35 12.43
CA VAL A 506 15.21 -5.25 13.02
C VAL A 506 15.78 -6.67 13.12
N ASN A 507 15.50 -7.34 14.25
CA ASN A 507 15.64 -8.79 14.40
C ASN A 507 14.26 -9.38 14.69
N SER A 508 13.89 -10.43 13.98
CA SER A 508 12.59 -11.07 14.07
C SER A 508 12.72 -12.59 14.19
N TYR A 509 11.90 -13.17 15.06
CA TYR A 509 11.73 -14.61 15.24
C TYR A 509 10.28 -14.96 14.92
N GLU A 510 10.07 -16.03 14.18
CA GLU A 510 8.76 -16.52 13.81
C GLU A 510 8.74 -18.06 13.86
N VAL A 511 7.65 -18.61 14.38
CA VAL A 511 7.32 -20.03 14.29
C VAL A 511 5.90 -20.16 13.78
N GLY A 512 5.64 -21.16 12.97
CA GLY A 512 4.30 -21.33 12.42
C GLY A 512 4.05 -22.71 11.84
N PHE A 513 2.83 -22.89 11.39
CA PHE A 513 2.39 -24.09 10.69
C PHE A 513 1.56 -23.75 9.46
N LYS A 514 1.51 -24.67 8.52
CA LYS A 514 0.68 -24.61 7.31
C LYS A 514 0.11 -25.99 7.05
N SER A 515 -1.20 -26.07 6.85
CA SER A 515 -1.90 -27.36 6.69
C SER A 515 -2.93 -27.29 5.57
N GLU A 516 -3.03 -28.36 4.80
CA GLU A 516 -4.13 -28.65 3.88
C GLU A 516 -4.82 -29.94 4.33
N LEU A 517 -6.00 -29.79 4.91
CA LEU A 517 -6.74 -30.83 5.63
C LEU A 517 -7.99 -31.26 4.86
N LEU A 518 -8.65 -32.33 5.31
CA LEU A 518 -9.94 -32.79 4.80
C LEU A 518 -9.97 -32.94 3.28
N LYS A 519 -8.97 -33.61 2.71
CA LYS A 519 -8.78 -33.77 1.24
C LYS A 519 -8.76 -32.42 0.50
N ARG A 520 -8.07 -31.43 1.08
CA ARG A 520 -7.95 -30.06 0.55
C ARG A 520 -9.25 -29.23 0.51
N THR A 521 -10.23 -29.53 1.36
CA THR A 521 -11.37 -28.64 1.57
C THR A 521 -11.12 -27.61 2.67
N LEU A 522 -10.06 -27.80 3.47
CA LEU A 522 -9.66 -26.87 4.53
C LEU A 522 -8.16 -26.55 4.42
N ARG A 523 -7.84 -25.28 4.25
CA ARG A 523 -6.48 -24.74 4.37
C ARG A 523 -6.39 -23.90 5.61
N LEU A 524 -5.38 -24.15 6.45
CA LEU A 524 -5.16 -23.46 7.71
C LEU A 524 -3.68 -23.12 7.86
N SER A 525 -3.37 -21.89 8.20
CA SER A 525 -2.02 -21.48 8.57
C SER A 525 -2.02 -20.54 9.74
N GLY A 526 -1.02 -20.67 10.61
CA GLY A 526 -0.86 -19.80 11.77
C GLY A 526 0.59 -19.56 12.09
N SER A 527 0.88 -18.40 12.67
CA SER A 527 2.23 -18.03 13.10
C SER A 527 2.20 -17.26 14.43
N LEU A 528 3.28 -17.41 15.17
CA LEU A 528 3.65 -16.58 16.31
C LEU A 528 4.93 -15.84 15.95
N PHE A 529 4.98 -14.54 16.22
CA PHE A 529 6.13 -13.72 15.90
C PHE A 529 6.55 -12.81 17.07
N SER A 530 7.84 -12.48 17.08
CA SER A 530 8.39 -11.46 17.97
C SER A 530 9.51 -10.73 17.24
N TYR A 531 9.50 -9.40 17.28
CA TYR A 531 10.56 -8.60 16.69
C TYR A 531 11.03 -7.49 17.63
N THR A 532 12.26 -7.08 17.40
CA THR A 532 12.88 -5.91 18.05
C THR A 532 13.52 -5.03 17.00
N VAL A 533 13.15 -3.75 16.99
CA VAL A 533 13.79 -2.71 16.18
C VAL A 533 14.70 -1.91 17.06
N LYS A 534 15.97 -1.73 16.67
CA LYS A 534 16.94 -0.82 17.29
C LYS A 534 17.02 0.45 16.46
N ASP A 535 17.23 1.58 17.16
CA ASP A 535 17.33 2.91 16.55
C ASP A 535 16.12 3.25 15.65
N LEU A 536 14.90 2.88 16.12
CA LEU A 536 13.67 3.04 15.35
C LEU A 536 13.48 4.48 14.88
N GLN A 537 13.36 4.66 13.57
CA GLN A 537 13.06 5.96 12.97
C GLN A 537 11.60 6.32 13.15
N LEU A 538 11.33 7.46 13.74
CA LEU A 538 10.01 7.99 14.02
C LEU A 538 9.88 9.41 13.49
N THR A 539 8.65 9.82 13.18
CA THR A 539 8.31 11.20 12.84
C THR A 539 7.54 11.80 14.01
N ALA A 540 8.16 12.68 14.76
CA ALA A 540 7.48 13.47 15.76
C ALA A 540 6.73 14.62 15.09
N VAL A 541 5.47 14.79 15.45
CA VAL A 541 4.58 15.85 14.94
C VAL A 541 3.89 16.48 16.12
N GLY A 542 3.98 17.81 16.26
CA GLY A 542 3.32 18.50 17.37
C GLY A 542 3.84 19.89 17.65
N GLY A 543 3.53 20.39 18.85
CA GLY A 543 3.77 21.76 19.26
C GLY A 543 2.73 22.74 18.68
N SER A 544 2.91 24.03 18.97
CA SER A 544 1.96 25.08 18.54
C SER A 544 1.88 25.27 17.04
N SER A 545 2.92 24.91 16.30
CA SER A 545 2.98 24.99 14.83
C SER A 545 2.83 23.64 14.13
N ASN A 546 2.54 22.58 14.88
CA ASN A 546 2.50 21.21 14.36
C ASN A 546 3.77 20.83 13.54
N ALA A 547 4.91 21.24 14.07
CA ALA A 547 6.21 21.00 13.42
C ALA A 547 6.52 19.51 13.32
N THR A 548 7.17 19.10 12.23
CA THR A 548 7.58 17.72 12.01
C THR A 548 9.07 17.56 12.14
N ARG A 549 9.52 16.46 12.76
CA ARG A 549 10.93 16.15 12.92
C ARG A 549 11.18 14.65 12.93
N LEU A 550 12.21 14.21 12.20
CA LEU A 550 12.72 12.84 12.31
C LEU A 550 13.51 12.68 13.61
N ILE A 551 13.30 11.56 14.27
CA ILE A 551 13.99 11.16 15.50
C ILE A 551 14.27 9.65 15.46
N ASN A 552 15.25 9.19 16.23
CA ASN A 552 15.44 7.77 16.52
C ASN A 552 14.98 7.48 17.96
N ALA A 553 14.14 6.49 18.16
CA ALA A 553 13.92 5.88 19.46
C ALA A 553 14.94 4.75 19.66
N GLU A 554 15.46 4.58 20.89
CA GLU A 554 16.48 3.57 21.20
C GLU A 554 16.04 2.17 20.73
N LYS A 555 14.76 1.85 20.96
CA LYS A 555 14.22 0.53 20.66
C LYS A 555 12.69 0.56 20.50
N ALA A 556 12.16 -0.37 19.70
CA ALA A 556 10.77 -0.79 19.77
C ALA A 556 10.67 -2.31 19.72
N THR A 557 9.59 -2.84 20.27
CA THR A 557 9.29 -4.28 20.23
C THR A 557 7.90 -4.51 19.70
N GLY A 558 7.71 -5.61 18.99
CA GLY A 558 6.40 -6.11 18.59
C GLY A 558 6.34 -7.63 18.75
N SER A 559 5.18 -8.13 19.14
CA SER A 559 4.92 -9.57 19.24
C SER A 559 3.45 -9.84 18.98
N GLY A 560 3.15 -11.02 18.49
CA GLY A 560 1.77 -11.37 18.20
C GLY A 560 1.58 -12.72 17.55
N ALA A 561 0.36 -12.89 17.02
CA ALA A 561 -0.08 -14.10 16.33
C ALA A 561 -0.88 -13.74 15.09
N GLU A 562 -0.79 -14.56 14.05
CA GLU A 562 -1.57 -14.47 12.84
C GLU A 562 -2.19 -15.82 12.52
N LEU A 563 -3.41 -15.79 11.99
CA LEU A 563 -4.16 -16.98 11.57
C LEU A 563 -4.84 -16.70 10.24
N ASN A 564 -4.74 -17.63 9.30
CA ASN A 564 -5.52 -17.65 8.06
C ASN A 564 -6.20 -19.00 7.91
N LEU A 565 -7.47 -18.95 7.55
CA LEU A 565 -8.30 -20.13 7.27
C LEU A 565 -9.03 -19.91 5.95
N GLU A 566 -9.05 -20.93 5.11
CA GLU A 566 -9.87 -21.02 3.91
C GLU A 566 -10.56 -22.38 3.92
N ALA A 567 -11.88 -22.37 3.87
CA ALA A 567 -12.69 -23.59 3.99
C ALA A 567 -13.78 -23.65 2.92
N LEU A 568 -13.77 -24.71 2.15
CA LEU A 568 -14.86 -25.11 1.28
C LEU A 568 -15.84 -25.95 2.12
N ILE A 569 -16.81 -25.26 2.77
CA ILE A 569 -17.76 -25.88 3.70
C ILE A 569 -18.69 -26.84 2.98
N THR A 570 -19.11 -26.45 1.78
CA THR A 570 -19.78 -27.29 0.77
C THR A 570 -19.18 -26.96 -0.59
N PRO A 571 -19.42 -27.72 -1.65
CA PRO A 571 -18.97 -27.38 -3.00
C PRO A 571 -19.35 -25.97 -3.46
N ASP A 572 -20.38 -25.40 -2.85
CA ASP A 572 -20.95 -24.09 -3.22
C ASP A 572 -20.70 -22.99 -2.17
N LEU A 573 -20.13 -23.32 -1.00
CA LEU A 573 -19.88 -22.35 0.09
C LEU A 573 -18.40 -22.30 0.44
N LEU A 574 -17.73 -21.25 -0.01
CA LEU A 574 -16.34 -20.91 0.37
C LEU A 574 -16.34 -19.84 1.46
N VAL A 575 -15.65 -20.10 2.56
CA VAL A 575 -15.46 -19.16 3.66
C VAL A 575 -13.96 -18.93 3.88
N THR A 576 -13.55 -17.68 4.02
CA THR A 576 -12.18 -17.35 4.45
C THR A 576 -12.23 -16.52 5.73
N PHE A 577 -11.29 -16.77 6.61
CA PHE A 577 -11.09 -16.03 7.83
C PHE A 577 -9.62 -15.66 7.98
N GLY A 578 -9.34 -14.43 8.39
CA GLY A 578 -8.01 -13.98 8.76
C GLY A 578 -8.07 -13.21 10.07
N GLY A 579 -7.11 -13.43 10.94
CA GLY A 579 -7.04 -12.74 12.21
C GLY A 579 -5.61 -12.45 12.64
N SER A 580 -5.38 -11.34 13.33
CA SER A 580 -4.11 -11.03 13.96
C SER A 580 -4.27 -10.39 15.33
N LEU A 581 -3.36 -10.78 16.21
CA LEU A 581 -3.06 -10.11 17.47
C LEU A 581 -1.68 -9.45 17.32
N ASN A 582 -1.57 -8.18 17.69
CA ASN A 582 -0.36 -7.42 17.53
C ASN A 582 -0.14 -6.51 18.76
N ASN A 583 0.99 -6.66 19.44
CA ASN A 583 1.35 -5.88 20.62
C ASN A 583 2.69 -5.19 20.38
N THR A 584 2.65 -3.88 20.16
CA THR A 584 3.84 -3.05 19.91
C THR A 584 4.13 -2.14 21.09
N LYS A 585 5.41 -1.85 21.34
CA LYS A 585 5.84 -0.88 22.37
C LYS A 585 7.10 -0.15 21.95
N ILE A 586 7.09 1.17 22.11
CA ILE A 586 8.30 2.00 22.09
C ILE A 586 9.02 1.79 23.41
N LYS A 587 10.34 1.68 23.38
CA LYS A 587 11.21 1.57 24.56
C LYS A 587 12.34 2.59 24.44
N SER A 588 12.11 3.77 25.00
CA SER A 588 13.04 4.90 24.98
C SER A 588 12.68 5.85 26.13
N PRO A 589 13.15 5.55 27.36
CA PRO A 589 12.63 6.13 28.61
C PRO A 589 12.66 7.65 28.69
N MET A 590 13.63 8.29 28.04
CA MET A 590 13.80 9.75 28.08
C MET A 590 13.34 10.46 26.79
N LEU A 591 12.78 9.72 25.84
CA LEU A 591 12.33 10.30 24.57
C LEU A 591 10.99 11.01 24.75
N GLY A 592 11.03 12.33 24.64
CA GLY A 592 9.85 13.19 24.69
C GLY A 592 9.55 13.80 23.32
N VAL A 593 8.27 13.94 23.02
CA VAL A 593 7.75 14.60 21.81
C VAL A 593 6.75 15.68 22.18
N PRO A 594 6.70 16.82 21.47
CA PRO A 594 5.75 17.86 21.73
C PRO A 594 4.34 17.40 21.36
N PRO A 595 3.34 17.49 22.27
CA PRO A 595 1.96 17.20 21.94
C PRO A 595 1.32 18.33 21.13
N GLY A 596 0.17 18.08 20.51
CA GLY A 596 -0.57 19.05 19.73
C GLY A 596 -1.06 20.24 20.55
N GLY A 597 -1.12 21.41 19.92
CA GLY A 597 -1.43 22.67 20.59
C GLY A 597 -2.86 22.82 21.09
N SER A 598 -3.84 22.19 20.41
CA SER A 598 -5.26 22.24 20.81
C SER A 598 -5.59 21.43 22.06
N LEU A 599 -4.69 20.54 22.48
CA LEU A 599 -4.83 19.76 23.70
C LEU A 599 -4.57 20.59 24.97
N LYS A 600 -4.03 21.79 24.83
CA LYS A 600 -3.85 22.74 25.96
C LYS A 600 -5.18 23.39 26.32
N VAL A 601 -5.60 23.20 27.56
CA VAL A 601 -6.70 23.96 28.17
C VAL A 601 -6.11 24.75 29.34
N ASN A 602 -6.20 26.07 29.31
CA ASN A 602 -5.64 26.98 30.34
C ASN A 602 -4.13 26.72 30.64
N GLY A 603 -3.34 26.40 29.59
CA GLY A 603 -1.93 26.10 29.72
C GLY A 603 -1.60 24.68 30.20
N GLN A 604 -2.59 23.86 30.40
CA GLN A 604 -2.47 22.43 30.73
C GLN A 604 -2.76 21.53 29.53
N PHE A 605 -2.38 20.25 29.62
CA PHE A 605 -2.66 19.22 28.58
C PHE A 605 -3.59 18.14 29.18
N PRO A 606 -4.92 18.42 29.34
CA PRO A 606 -5.79 17.54 30.12
C PRO A 606 -6.04 16.19 29.46
N THR A 607 -5.83 16.06 28.15
CA THR A 607 -6.16 14.87 27.34
C THR A 607 -4.93 14.03 26.97
N VAL A 608 -3.72 14.56 27.12
CA VAL A 608 -2.48 13.79 26.98
C VAL A 608 -2.34 12.87 28.19
N LYS A 609 -2.15 11.58 27.94
CA LYS A 609 -2.07 10.54 28.96
C LYS A 609 -0.66 10.28 29.42
N ASP A 610 0.33 10.65 28.62
CA ASP A 610 1.73 10.44 28.91
C ASP A 610 2.25 11.41 29.98
N VAL A 611 3.28 11.00 30.68
CA VAL A 611 4.00 11.87 31.61
C VAL A 611 4.65 13.01 30.83
N LEU A 612 4.46 14.23 31.29
CA LEU A 612 5.08 15.42 30.67
C LEU A 612 6.39 15.75 31.37
N LEU A 613 7.44 15.90 30.56
CA LEU A 613 8.74 16.43 31.01
C LEU A 613 9.10 17.64 30.12
N ASN A 614 9.25 18.82 30.77
CA ASN A 614 9.54 20.09 30.09
C ASN A 614 8.58 20.37 28.91
N GLY A 615 7.29 20.06 29.07
CA GLY A 615 6.25 20.25 28.06
C GLY A 615 6.21 19.20 26.94
N ASN A 616 7.10 18.23 26.94
CA ASN A 616 7.09 17.10 26.01
C ASN A 616 6.47 15.85 26.66
N ALA A 617 5.67 15.13 25.93
CA ALA A 617 5.11 13.83 26.33
C ALA A 617 6.18 12.75 26.21
N LEU A 618 6.48 12.03 27.29
CA LEU A 618 7.39 10.88 27.30
C LEU A 618 6.67 9.69 26.67
N ILE A 619 7.20 9.15 25.59
CA ILE A 619 6.54 8.13 24.78
C ILE A 619 6.96 6.69 25.09
N ASP A 620 7.74 6.49 26.15
CA ASP A 620 8.15 5.15 26.59
C ASP A 620 6.95 4.29 26.98
N GLY A 621 6.87 3.09 26.44
CA GLY A 621 5.75 2.17 26.67
C GLY A 621 4.58 2.32 25.70
N ASN A 622 4.48 3.41 24.94
CA ASN A 622 3.40 3.65 23.98
C ASN A 622 3.44 2.64 22.84
N PRO A 623 2.27 2.26 22.31
CA PRO A 623 2.20 1.49 21.08
C PRO A 623 2.70 2.30 19.88
N LEU A 624 3.15 1.62 18.82
CA LEU A 624 3.45 2.29 17.55
C LEU A 624 2.19 2.93 16.95
N PRO A 625 2.30 4.09 16.29
CA PRO A 625 1.16 4.71 15.62
C PRO A 625 0.55 3.80 14.54
N ASN A 626 -0.76 3.91 14.35
CA ASN A 626 -1.52 3.13 13.37
C ASN A 626 -1.34 1.59 13.49
N ALA A 627 -1.01 1.11 14.69
CA ALA A 627 -0.81 -0.30 15.01
C ALA A 627 -2.02 -0.88 15.77
N PRO A 628 -3.05 -1.38 15.06
CA PRO A 628 -4.19 -1.99 15.73
C PRO A 628 -3.77 -3.27 16.46
N LYS A 629 -4.26 -3.43 17.70
CA LYS A 629 -3.97 -4.62 18.50
C LYS A 629 -4.62 -5.87 17.93
N TYR A 630 -5.81 -5.72 17.37
CA TYR A 630 -6.56 -6.81 16.74
C TYR A 630 -7.00 -6.39 15.34
N THR A 631 -6.81 -7.28 14.36
CA THR A 631 -7.49 -7.21 13.06
C THR A 631 -8.17 -8.55 12.79
N VAL A 632 -9.36 -8.49 12.21
CA VAL A 632 -10.11 -9.69 11.81
C VAL A 632 -10.72 -9.41 10.44
N ASN A 633 -10.64 -10.37 9.54
CA ASN A 633 -11.37 -10.33 8.28
C ASN A 633 -12.11 -11.66 8.06
N LEU A 634 -13.23 -11.56 7.38
CA LEU A 634 -14.08 -12.68 7.03
C LEU A 634 -14.62 -12.47 5.62
N THR A 635 -14.60 -13.51 4.79
CA THR A 635 -15.36 -13.53 3.55
C THR A 635 -16.18 -14.79 3.45
N ALA A 636 -17.33 -14.69 2.82
CA ALA A 636 -18.13 -15.85 2.45
C ALA A 636 -18.68 -15.67 1.03
N ARG A 637 -18.53 -16.70 0.20
CA ARG A 637 -19.08 -16.79 -1.13
C ARG A 637 -19.98 -18.00 -1.23
N TYR A 638 -21.22 -17.77 -1.56
CA TYR A 638 -22.21 -18.82 -1.81
C TYR A 638 -22.63 -18.82 -3.28
N SER A 639 -22.40 -19.94 -3.95
CA SER A 639 -22.79 -20.20 -5.34
C SER A 639 -24.14 -20.91 -5.39
N ILE A 640 -24.98 -20.55 -6.31
CA ILE A 640 -26.26 -21.21 -6.60
C ILE A 640 -26.23 -21.59 -8.09
N PRO A 641 -25.74 -22.79 -8.44
CA PRO A 641 -25.75 -23.26 -9.82
C PRO A 641 -27.19 -23.46 -10.30
N LEU A 642 -27.46 -22.99 -11.51
CA LEU A 642 -28.79 -23.09 -12.15
C LEU A 642 -28.82 -24.24 -13.16
N PRO A 643 -30.00 -24.82 -13.45
CA PRO A 643 -30.14 -25.89 -14.45
C PRO A 643 -29.68 -25.51 -15.84
N SER A 644 -29.66 -24.22 -16.19
CA SER A 644 -29.14 -23.67 -17.46
C SER A 644 -27.60 -23.75 -17.59
N GLY A 645 -26.86 -24.10 -16.52
CA GLY A 645 -25.43 -23.99 -16.46
C GLY A 645 -24.91 -22.61 -16.02
N ASP A 646 -25.82 -21.68 -15.78
CA ASP A 646 -25.52 -20.36 -15.23
C ASP A 646 -25.37 -20.42 -13.70
N GLU A 647 -24.93 -19.31 -13.09
CA GLU A 647 -24.73 -19.23 -11.65
C GLU A 647 -25.28 -17.91 -11.10
N VAL A 648 -26.00 -17.98 -9.99
CA VAL A 648 -26.21 -16.84 -9.09
C VAL A 648 -25.25 -16.98 -7.93
N TYR A 649 -24.64 -15.90 -7.48
CA TYR A 649 -23.78 -15.93 -6.29
C TYR A 649 -24.06 -14.75 -5.37
N VAL A 650 -23.73 -14.97 -4.09
CA VAL A 650 -23.67 -13.93 -3.07
C VAL A 650 -22.31 -13.97 -2.41
N TYR A 651 -21.66 -12.82 -2.33
CA TYR A 651 -20.36 -12.65 -1.69
C TYR A 651 -20.45 -11.56 -0.63
N THR A 652 -19.94 -11.83 0.56
CA THR A 652 -19.78 -10.82 1.61
C THR A 652 -18.35 -10.80 2.12
N ASP A 653 -17.85 -9.62 2.48
CA ASP A 653 -16.56 -9.42 3.11
C ASP A 653 -16.66 -8.45 4.28
N TRP A 654 -15.94 -8.73 5.33
CA TRP A 654 -15.89 -7.93 6.54
C TRP A 654 -14.45 -7.74 6.99
N ALA A 655 -14.11 -6.55 7.41
CA ALA A 655 -12.82 -6.21 8.01
C ALA A 655 -13.06 -5.42 9.29
N TYR A 656 -12.45 -5.87 10.38
CA TYR A 656 -12.45 -5.21 11.67
C TYR A 656 -11.02 -4.86 12.06
N ARG A 657 -10.81 -3.64 12.56
CA ARG A 657 -9.60 -3.24 13.28
C ARG A 657 -9.97 -2.62 14.63
N SER A 658 -9.18 -2.91 15.66
CA SER A 658 -9.30 -2.28 16.96
C SER A 658 -8.87 -0.80 16.91
N LYS A 659 -9.01 -0.09 18.03
CA LYS A 659 -8.52 1.28 18.18
C LYS A 659 -7.03 1.39 17.84
N VAL A 660 -6.61 2.59 17.38
CA VAL A 660 -5.22 2.94 17.06
C VAL A 660 -4.91 4.34 17.59
N ASN A 661 -3.66 4.59 17.96
CA ASN A 661 -3.16 5.96 18.17
C ASN A 661 -2.65 6.52 16.86
N PHE A 662 -2.90 7.80 16.59
CA PHE A 662 -2.41 8.46 15.37
C PHE A 662 -1.02 9.03 15.53
N PHE A 663 -0.65 9.43 16.76
CA PHE A 663 0.63 10.06 17.09
C PHE A 663 1.48 9.18 17.99
N LEU A 664 2.72 9.60 18.24
CA LEU A 664 3.67 8.94 19.14
C LEU A 664 3.24 9.06 20.60
N TYR A 665 2.65 10.19 20.98
CA TYR A 665 2.05 10.40 22.30
C TYR A 665 0.60 9.90 22.33
N GLU A 666 0.14 9.51 23.50
CA GLU A 666 -1.23 9.10 23.71
C GLU A 666 -2.10 10.28 24.14
N ALA A 667 -3.15 10.56 23.37
CA ALA A 667 -4.19 11.53 23.73
C ALA A 667 -5.56 10.95 23.40
N THR A 668 -6.58 11.36 24.16
CA THR A 668 -7.93 10.86 23.97
C THR A 668 -8.45 11.16 22.56
N GLU A 669 -8.30 12.40 22.11
CA GLU A 669 -8.79 12.88 20.80
C GLU A 669 -8.08 12.21 19.64
N PHE A 670 -6.80 11.88 19.78
CA PHE A 670 -5.98 11.30 18.73
C PHE A 670 -5.88 9.77 18.79
N THR A 671 -6.90 9.16 19.38
CA THR A 671 -7.12 7.71 19.38
C THR A 671 -8.30 7.38 18.47
N GLY A 672 -8.04 6.78 17.30
CA GLY A 672 -9.09 6.29 16.40
C GLY A 672 -9.86 5.13 17.03
N LYS A 673 -11.20 5.19 17.00
CA LYS A 673 -12.07 4.10 17.46
C LYS A 673 -11.89 2.86 16.59
N ALA A 674 -12.35 1.73 17.11
CA ALA A 674 -12.49 0.50 16.32
C ALA A 674 -13.36 0.79 15.07
N LEU A 675 -12.96 0.21 13.94
CA LEU A 675 -13.65 0.35 12.66
C LEU A 675 -14.01 -1.04 12.13
N THR A 676 -15.28 -1.18 11.74
CA THR A 676 -15.77 -2.36 11.03
C THR A 676 -16.33 -1.93 9.69
N GLU A 677 -15.76 -2.43 8.62
CA GLU A 677 -16.24 -2.18 7.27
C GLU A 677 -16.63 -3.50 6.61
N GLY A 678 -17.84 -3.56 6.09
CA GLY A 678 -18.36 -4.72 5.38
C GLY A 678 -18.82 -4.38 3.99
N GLY A 679 -18.80 -5.37 3.12
CA GLY A 679 -19.33 -5.31 1.76
C GLY A 679 -20.24 -6.49 1.46
N LEU A 680 -21.13 -6.27 0.53
CA LEU A 680 -21.98 -7.28 -0.07
C LEU A 680 -21.95 -7.14 -1.59
N ARG A 681 -21.86 -8.26 -2.31
CA ARG A 681 -22.02 -8.34 -3.76
C ARG A 681 -22.92 -9.51 -4.07
N ALA A 682 -23.88 -9.31 -4.98
CA ALA A 682 -24.69 -10.37 -5.54
C ALA A 682 -24.64 -10.28 -7.06
N GLY A 683 -24.43 -11.40 -7.73
CA GLY A 683 -24.22 -11.43 -9.16
C GLY A 683 -24.88 -12.62 -9.83
N TYR A 684 -25.10 -12.45 -11.13
CA TYR A 684 -25.54 -13.48 -12.06
C TYR A 684 -24.48 -13.64 -13.15
N VAL A 685 -24.01 -14.86 -13.32
CA VAL A 685 -23.01 -15.27 -14.30
C VAL A 685 -23.65 -16.21 -15.31
N TRP A 686 -23.51 -15.90 -16.60
CA TRP A 686 -24.15 -16.69 -17.67
C TRP A 686 -23.25 -16.83 -18.89
N GLY A 687 -23.73 -17.60 -19.87
CA GLY A 687 -23.00 -17.85 -21.11
C GLY A 687 -21.70 -18.61 -20.89
N ASN A 688 -21.70 -19.64 -20.02
CA ASN A 688 -20.51 -20.39 -19.58
C ASN A 688 -19.42 -19.51 -18.94
N GLY A 689 -19.82 -18.54 -18.10
CA GLY A 689 -18.90 -17.65 -17.41
C GLY A 689 -18.46 -16.44 -18.24
N LYS A 690 -18.96 -16.25 -19.45
CA LYS A 690 -18.58 -15.11 -20.31
C LYS A 690 -19.12 -13.77 -19.87
N TYR A 691 -20.26 -13.75 -19.22
CA TYR A 691 -20.93 -12.52 -18.80
C TYR A 691 -21.25 -12.56 -17.33
N GLU A 692 -21.11 -11.42 -16.69
CA GLU A 692 -21.49 -11.21 -15.28
C GLU A 692 -22.21 -9.86 -15.14
N ALA A 693 -23.34 -9.85 -14.43
CA ALA A 693 -23.97 -8.65 -13.90
C ALA A 693 -24.08 -8.75 -12.39
N ALA A 694 -23.58 -7.75 -11.66
CA ALA A 694 -23.57 -7.77 -10.22
C ALA A 694 -23.94 -6.43 -9.60
N GLY A 695 -24.69 -6.46 -8.50
CA GLY A 695 -24.87 -5.33 -7.61
C GLY A 695 -23.92 -5.42 -6.42
N PHE A 696 -23.42 -4.30 -5.94
CA PHE A 696 -22.54 -4.27 -4.79
C PHE A 696 -22.83 -3.12 -3.84
N VAL A 697 -22.45 -3.28 -2.58
CA VAL A 697 -22.38 -2.23 -1.58
C VAL A 697 -21.11 -2.40 -0.76
N ARG A 698 -20.38 -1.28 -0.52
CA ARG A 698 -19.18 -1.19 0.32
C ARG A 698 -19.48 -0.30 1.53
N ASN A 699 -18.83 -0.54 2.68
CA ASN A 699 -19.18 0.07 3.96
C ASN A 699 -20.71 0.02 4.20
N ILE A 700 -21.28 -1.21 4.16
CA ILE A 700 -22.74 -1.45 4.21
C ILE A 700 -23.40 -0.86 5.43
N THR A 701 -22.69 -0.79 6.56
CA THR A 701 -23.17 -0.20 7.81
C THR A 701 -23.11 1.33 7.83
N ASN A 702 -22.50 1.94 6.81
CA ASN A 702 -22.23 3.37 6.72
C ASN A 702 -21.54 3.92 7.97
N GLN A 703 -20.61 3.17 8.53
CA GLN A 703 -19.85 3.58 9.69
C GLN A 703 -18.84 4.66 9.30
N ILE A 704 -18.95 5.85 9.87
CA ILE A 704 -17.99 6.94 9.72
C ILE A 704 -17.19 7.07 11.02
N ARG A 705 -15.86 7.09 10.91
CA ARG A 705 -14.91 7.19 12.02
C ARG A 705 -13.74 8.09 11.65
N VAL A 706 -13.14 8.69 12.66
CA VAL A 706 -11.84 9.35 12.53
C VAL A 706 -10.79 8.25 12.27
N THR A 707 -10.10 8.33 11.12
CA THR A 707 -9.08 7.36 10.69
C THR A 707 -7.67 7.94 10.70
N GLY A 708 -7.53 9.22 10.97
CA GLY A 708 -6.29 9.95 11.12
C GLY A 708 -6.58 11.36 11.60
N ALA A 709 -5.56 12.05 12.06
CA ALA A 709 -5.68 13.41 12.55
C ALA A 709 -4.38 14.19 12.33
N ILE A 710 -4.52 15.51 12.35
CA ILE A 710 -3.43 16.47 12.47
C ILE A 710 -3.91 17.62 13.34
N ASP A 711 -3.02 18.25 14.13
CA ASP A 711 -3.44 19.29 15.04
C ASP A 711 -2.78 20.62 14.74
N PHE A 712 -3.46 21.46 13.97
CA PHE A 712 -3.12 22.87 13.80
C PHE A 712 -3.82 23.77 14.83
N ASN A 713 -3.88 23.34 16.07
CA ASN A 713 -4.62 23.94 17.18
C ASN A 713 -6.15 23.90 17.02
N ASN A 714 -6.68 22.97 16.24
CA ASN A 714 -8.08 22.91 15.86
C ASN A 714 -8.68 21.51 15.77
N LEU A 715 -8.02 20.48 16.30
CA LEU A 715 -8.50 19.08 16.31
C LEU A 715 -9.00 18.62 14.94
N THR A 716 -8.20 18.86 13.89
CA THR A 716 -8.49 18.40 12.54
C THR A 716 -8.51 16.89 12.46
N GLY A 717 -9.58 16.34 11.88
CA GLY A 717 -9.77 14.91 11.68
C GLY A 717 -9.93 14.54 10.22
N PHE A 718 -9.54 13.31 9.90
CA PHE A 718 -9.78 12.63 8.63
C PHE A 718 -10.74 11.47 8.87
N ILE A 719 -11.62 11.20 7.93
CA ILE A 719 -12.62 10.14 8.02
C ILE A 719 -12.39 9.05 6.96
N ASN A 720 -12.97 7.87 7.19
CA ASN A 720 -13.07 6.84 6.14
C ASN A 720 -14.14 7.19 5.11
N ASP A 721 -14.12 6.47 3.98
CA ASP A 721 -15.10 6.65 2.91
C ASP A 721 -16.52 6.28 3.38
N PRO A 722 -17.56 7.02 2.98
CA PRO A 722 -18.94 6.67 3.25
C PRO A 722 -19.36 5.42 2.47
N ARG A 723 -20.61 4.95 2.70
CA ARG A 723 -21.17 3.83 1.97
C ARG A 723 -21.26 4.12 0.47
N THR A 724 -20.65 3.23 -0.32
CA THR A 724 -20.77 3.25 -1.78
C THR A 724 -21.54 2.02 -2.25
N TYR A 725 -22.34 2.19 -3.30
CA TYR A 725 -23.09 1.09 -3.94
C TYR A 725 -23.23 1.33 -5.43
N GLY A 726 -23.41 0.27 -6.16
CA GLY A 726 -23.50 0.35 -7.61
C GLY A 726 -23.80 -0.99 -8.25
N VAL A 727 -23.77 -0.97 -9.58
CA VAL A 727 -23.89 -2.15 -10.42
C VAL A 727 -22.67 -2.24 -11.35
N GLN A 728 -22.26 -3.46 -11.63
CA GLN A 728 -21.17 -3.78 -12.55
C GLN A 728 -21.65 -4.77 -13.60
N PHE A 729 -21.23 -4.55 -14.83
CA PHE A 729 -21.31 -5.54 -15.90
C PHE A 729 -19.88 -5.89 -16.35
N LYS A 730 -19.60 -7.18 -16.53
CA LYS A 730 -18.32 -7.70 -17.02
C LYS A 730 -18.57 -8.69 -18.15
N ALA A 731 -17.82 -8.57 -19.22
CA ALA A 731 -17.78 -9.51 -20.34
C ALA A 731 -16.36 -10.05 -20.48
N MET A 732 -16.24 -11.37 -20.64
CA MET A 732 -14.99 -12.10 -20.88
C MET A 732 -15.02 -12.75 -22.26
N PHE A 733 -13.90 -12.76 -22.97
CA PHE A 733 -13.81 -13.26 -24.33
C PHE A 733 -12.47 -13.92 -24.64
#